data_8a5a57228fabb9356ae7643aadf572cd
#
_entry.id   8a5a57228fabb9356ae7643aadf572cd
#
_cell.length_a   1.000
_cell.length_b   1.000
_cell.length_c   1.000
_cell.angle_alpha   90.00
_cell.angle_beta   90.00
_cell.angle_gamma   90.00
#
_symmetry.space_group_name_H-M   'P 1'
#
loop_
_entity.id
_entity.type
_entity.pdbx_description
1 polymer ?
#
loop_
_entity_poly.entity_id
_entity_poly.type
_entity_poly.pdbx_seq_one_letter_code
_entity_poly.pdbx_strand_id
1 'polypeptide(L)'
;MTDGDVAAFTHLGSTVRQALSERGFSTPTAPQRLAIPPLAAGEDTLVIAPTGSGKTETAMLPVFDDLVADPPDGFGALYVTPLRALNRDMRERLEWWGETLDLEVDVRHGDTTQYRRGKQAEDPPDVLITTPETLQAMLTGERLREALADVSHVVIDEVHELAASKRGAQLAVGLERLRELSGPFQRIGLSATVGDPEAVGQFLTGARPCEIREIDVGSNVSVAVREPEITEEDERLAGKLMTEPETASHVRLIRDLVADHESTLIFVNTRQTAEALGSRFRELDLPIGVHHGSLSKEARIDVEDRFKAGELEGLLCTSSMELGIDVGSVDHVVQYQSPRQVTRLLQRIGRAGHRMDAVSRGTIVTTRPDDTLEALAIARRARAGEVEPAAIHEGSLDVVANQIPGIVQSQGATFVETAYEIVSRSYPFRALTEAQFRDVLSELHRNRIVWFDESEDRIETSGGTWQYVYANLSMIPDEETYEVTDIASSKQIGTLDERFVVNFATPGEVFVQRGEMWRIAEVDDDEGVVKVSPIEDPAGEIPSWIGQEIPVPYAVAQEVGEIRDVAEAQLAAGADGAAVARELASRYPGDEYTVERAVDPLERHVESGAPMPTDDRVLVEREGRTVVVNAHLGHMANETLGRVLSALLGQRTGSSVGLEIDPYRIELEVPTSIATSDVLEVLEETDPGHVETIVELGLKRSDALAFRLSQVSAKFGALKRWQGSGRLSNDRLLAALEDTPMYAEAVREVFHEDLDVEQASRVLEAIREGDLEVATTRGHSPVGRGGRSAGKELLAPENADASVIETVRERIRNDRVILLCTHCKEWQSKTKVRRVREQPECPNCGSTRIAALNPWDEEAVAAVRAEEKDEEQERLTERAYRSASLVQSHGKKAVIAMAARGVGPHNAARIINKLREDEDDFYRDILRQEREYARTQSFWD
;
A
#
# COMPACT_ATOMS: atom_id res chain seq x y z
N MET A 1 45.74 3.90 16.27
CA MET A 1 44.89 5.09 16.38
C MET A 1 45.57 6.19 15.60
N THR A 2 45.06 6.57 14.47
CA THR A 2 45.56 7.72 13.69
C THR A 2 45.00 9.00 14.30
N ASP A 3 45.72 10.11 14.27
CA ASP A 3 45.32 11.43 14.82
C ASP A 3 43.94 11.94 14.34
N GLY A 4 43.37 11.33 13.33
CA GLY A 4 42.02 11.64 12.81
C GLY A 4 40.85 11.04 13.61
N ASP A 5 41.07 10.00 14.41
CA ASP A 5 39.96 9.25 15.07
C ASP A 5 39.40 9.97 16.31
N VAL A 6 40.04 10.98 16.87
CA VAL A 6 39.56 11.75 18.02
C VAL A 6 39.08 13.15 17.61
N ALA A 7 39.33 13.55 16.37
CA ALA A 7 39.11 14.92 15.92
C ALA A 7 37.64 15.37 15.97
N ALA A 8 36.63 14.50 15.65
CA ALA A 8 35.23 14.89 15.62
C ALA A 8 34.71 15.36 16.97
N PHE A 9 34.99 14.65 18.07
CA PHE A 9 34.54 15.05 19.41
C PHE A 9 35.26 16.30 19.94
N THR A 10 36.37 16.73 19.32
CA THR A 10 37.07 17.98 19.72
C THR A 10 36.27 19.23 19.32
N HIS A 11 35.31 19.11 18.39
CA HIS A 11 34.39 20.19 18.00
C HIS A 11 33.30 20.45 19.06
N LEU A 12 33.10 19.52 20.00
CA LEU A 12 32.14 19.63 21.08
C LEU A 12 32.77 20.28 22.35
N GLY A 13 31.96 20.94 23.13
CA GLY A 13 32.35 21.55 24.40
C GLY A 13 32.77 20.56 25.48
N SER A 14 33.39 21.03 26.53
CA SER A 14 33.95 20.18 27.59
C SER A 14 32.92 19.36 28.33
N THR A 15 31.70 19.89 28.54
CA THR A 15 30.59 19.24 29.24
C THR A 15 30.10 18.00 28.49
N VAL A 16 29.81 18.15 27.19
CA VAL A 16 29.37 17.04 26.34
C VAL A 16 30.50 15.99 26.17
N ARG A 17 31.73 16.41 26.04
CA ARG A 17 32.86 15.45 25.98
C ARG A 17 33.04 14.65 27.28
N GLN A 18 32.77 15.26 28.45
CA GLN A 18 32.78 14.54 29.71
C GLN A 18 31.64 13.50 29.74
N ALA A 19 30.42 13.86 29.35
CA ALA A 19 29.30 12.95 29.25
C ALA A 19 29.55 11.77 28.27
N LEU A 20 30.20 12.04 27.12
CA LEU A 20 30.66 10.98 26.19
C LEU A 20 31.57 9.96 26.90
N SER A 21 32.53 10.46 27.68
CA SER A 21 33.45 9.60 28.43
C SER A 21 32.74 8.78 29.50
N GLU A 22 31.76 9.36 30.21
CA GLU A 22 30.97 8.67 31.23
C GLU A 22 30.09 7.55 30.63
N ARG A 23 29.59 7.77 29.41
CA ARG A 23 28.82 6.74 28.65
C ARG A 23 29.71 5.70 27.97
N GLY A 24 31.05 5.88 28.02
CA GLY A 24 32.02 4.97 27.40
C GLY A 24 32.20 5.18 25.89
N PHE A 25 31.77 6.31 25.34
CA PHE A 25 31.99 6.66 23.93
C PHE A 25 33.40 7.28 23.76
N SER A 26 34.38 6.44 23.46
CA SER A 26 35.78 6.85 23.33
C SER A 26 36.21 7.11 21.89
N THR A 27 35.51 6.52 20.92
CA THR A 27 35.83 6.60 19.49
C THR A 27 34.58 6.95 18.69
N PRO A 28 34.62 8.03 17.89
CA PRO A 28 33.47 8.41 17.06
C PRO A 28 33.19 7.36 15.97
N THR A 29 31.95 7.10 15.70
CA THR A 29 31.50 6.26 14.58
C THR A 29 31.76 6.96 13.24
N ALA A 30 31.60 6.26 12.11
CA ALA A 30 31.81 6.86 10.79
C ALA A 30 30.85 8.07 10.55
N PRO A 31 29.53 8.00 10.83
CA PRO A 31 28.66 9.18 10.75
C PRO A 31 29.12 10.33 11.64
N GLN A 32 29.51 10.03 12.88
CA GLN A 32 29.99 11.05 13.84
C GLN A 32 31.24 11.75 13.35
N ARG A 33 32.20 11.02 12.76
CA ARG A 33 33.41 11.62 12.18
C ARG A 33 33.12 12.60 11.05
N LEU A 34 32.16 12.28 10.20
CA LEU A 34 31.85 13.06 8.99
C LEU A 34 30.91 14.22 9.26
N ALA A 35 29.92 14.06 10.15
CA ALA A 35 28.83 15.02 10.28
C ALA A 35 28.94 15.92 11.54
N ILE A 36 29.58 15.49 12.64
CA ILE A 36 29.72 16.37 13.80
C ILE A 36 30.43 17.70 13.47
N PRO A 37 31.49 17.75 12.65
CA PRO A 37 32.16 19.02 12.34
C PRO A 37 31.28 20.07 11.67
N PRO A 38 30.54 19.78 10.57
CA PRO A 38 29.64 20.75 9.98
C PRO A 38 28.43 21.05 10.88
N LEU A 39 27.90 20.06 11.63
CA LEU A 39 26.81 20.27 12.57
C LEU A 39 27.19 21.24 13.69
N ALA A 40 28.40 21.08 14.28
CA ALA A 40 28.91 21.97 15.29
C ALA A 40 29.31 23.37 14.74
N ALA A 41 29.43 23.52 13.42
CA ALA A 41 29.58 24.81 12.75
C ALA A 41 28.25 25.50 12.45
N GLY A 42 27.13 24.90 12.81
CA GLY A 42 25.78 25.43 12.57
C GLY A 42 25.27 25.23 11.12
N GLU A 43 25.87 24.34 10.33
CA GLU A 43 25.50 24.09 8.94
C GLU A 43 24.28 23.14 8.86
N ASP A 44 23.29 23.49 8.02
CA ASP A 44 22.19 22.58 7.70
C ASP A 44 22.76 21.31 7.08
N THR A 45 22.48 20.14 7.67
CA THR A 45 23.17 18.91 7.31
C THR A 45 22.21 17.73 7.17
N LEU A 46 22.35 16.97 6.07
CA LEU A 46 21.71 15.67 5.86
C LEU A 46 22.74 14.55 6.14
N VAL A 47 22.42 13.68 7.10
CA VAL A 47 23.23 12.52 7.46
C VAL A 47 22.58 11.25 6.92
N ILE A 48 23.23 10.61 5.96
CA ILE A 48 22.77 9.35 5.34
C ILE A 48 23.65 8.22 5.86
N ALA A 49 23.06 7.31 6.62
CA ALA A 49 23.81 6.20 7.22
C ALA A 49 22.86 5.03 7.58
N PRO A 50 23.39 3.79 7.68
CA PRO A 50 22.59 2.63 8.08
C PRO A 50 21.96 2.81 9.47
N THR A 51 20.92 2.01 9.73
CA THR A 51 20.35 1.91 11.09
C THR A 51 21.39 1.33 12.05
N GLY A 52 21.35 1.79 13.32
CA GLY A 52 22.33 1.34 14.33
C GLY A 52 23.74 1.95 14.23
N SER A 53 24.02 2.80 13.23
CA SER A 53 25.33 3.44 13.05
C SER A 53 25.62 4.62 14.01
N GLY A 54 24.67 5.00 14.85
CA GLY A 54 24.78 6.13 15.77
C GLY A 54 24.34 7.48 15.17
N LYS A 55 23.44 7.48 14.18
CA LYS A 55 22.86 8.71 13.57
C LYS A 55 22.26 9.66 14.58
N THR A 56 21.50 9.14 15.55
CA THR A 56 20.84 9.95 16.58
C THR A 56 21.83 10.76 17.40
N GLU A 57 22.89 10.10 17.92
CA GLU A 57 23.95 10.77 18.66
C GLU A 57 24.74 11.72 17.76
N THR A 58 24.92 11.39 16.48
CA THR A 58 25.57 12.27 15.51
C THR A 58 24.88 13.62 15.42
N ALA A 59 23.53 13.61 15.34
CA ALA A 59 22.73 14.83 15.29
C ALA A 59 22.63 15.53 16.64
N MET A 60 22.35 14.76 17.71
CA MET A 60 21.99 15.35 19.00
C MET A 60 23.16 15.84 19.83
N LEU A 61 24.38 15.29 19.67
CA LEU A 61 25.55 15.75 20.44
C LEU A 61 25.88 17.22 20.19
N PRO A 62 25.97 17.73 18.94
CA PRO A 62 26.12 19.16 18.66
C PRO A 62 24.97 20.01 19.18
N VAL A 63 23.72 19.52 19.02
CA VAL A 63 22.52 20.20 19.52
C VAL A 63 22.56 20.35 21.03
N PHE A 64 22.87 19.29 21.76
CA PHE A 64 23.06 19.37 23.22
C PHE A 64 24.18 20.32 23.63
N ASP A 65 25.27 20.36 22.85
CA ASP A 65 26.39 21.24 23.13
C ASP A 65 26.00 22.71 23.06
N ASP A 66 25.25 23.08 22.04
CA ASP A 66 24.72 24.44 21.85
C ASP A 66 23.70 24.80 22.94
N LEU A 67 22.77 23.88 23.30
CA LEU A 67 21.76 24.13 24.34
C LEU A 67 22.41 24.25 25.75
N VAL A 68 23.50 23.53 26.03
CA VAL A 68 24.23 23.68 27.27
C VAL A 68 24.98 25.02 27.32
N ALA A 69 25.44 25.51 26.18
CA ALA A 69 26.17 26.77 26.09
C ALA A 69 25.22 27.98 26.16
N ASP A 70 24.00 27.87 25.58
CA ASP A 70 22.99 28.92 25.56
C ASP A 70 21.60 28.30 25.83
N PRO A 71 21.25 28.11 27.12
CA PRO A 71 19.97 27.52 27.53
C PRO A 71 18.77 28.34 27.06
N PRO A 72 17.75 27.70 26.38
CA PRO A 72 16.55 28.39 25.92
C PRO A 72 15.59 28.72 27.07
N ASP A 73 14.74 29.74 26.89
CA ASP A 73 13.61 30.02 27.81
C ASP A 73 12.35 29.18 27.40
N GLY A 74 12.31 28.67 26.14
CA GLY A 74 11.26 27.84 25.56
C GLY A 74 11.80 26.50 25.01
N PHE A 75 11.24 26.01 23.91
CA PHE A 75 11.82 24.85 23.21
C PHE A 75 13.10 25.23 22.48
N GLY A 76 14.24 24.67 22.84
CA GLY A 76 15.52 24.92 22.14
C GLY A 76 15.66 24.02 20.89
N ALA A 77 15.24 22.76 21.00
CA ALA A 77 15.30 21.82 19.88
C ALA A 77 14.03 21.01 19.72
N LEU A 78 13.66 20.76 18.46
CA LEU A 78 12.60 19.82 18.07
C LEU A 78 13.20 18.59 17.41
N TYR A 79 12.84 17.39 17.89
CA TYR A 79 13.16 16.11 17.25
C TYR A 79 11.90 15.53 16.63
N VAL A 80 11.80 15.56 15.30
CA VAL A 80 10.59 15.16 14.55
C VAL A 80 10.75 13.75 14.00
N THR A 81 9.83 12.84 14.37
CA THR A 81 9.84 11.47 13.87
C THR A 81 8.59 11.19 13.03
N PRO A 82 8.66 10.27 12.04
CA PRO A 82 7.49 9.92 11.23
C PRO A 82 6.41 9.13 12.00
N LEU A 83 6.78 8.39 13.05
CA LEU A 83 5.90 7.46 13.77
C LEU A 83 5.90 7.70 15.28
N ARG A 84 4.71 7.59 15.91
CA ARG A 84 4.54 7.71 17.37
C ARG A 84 5.29 6.64 18.16
N ALA A 85 5.46 5.44 17.60
CA ALA A 85 6.19 4.36 18.24
C ALA A 85 7.66 4.74 18.47
N LEU A 86 8.29 5.40 17.50
CA LEU A 86 9.67 5.87 17.59
C LEU A 86 9.88 6.92 18.69
N ASN A 87 8.86 7.70 19.02
CA ASN A 87 8.98 8.76 20.04
C ASN A 87 9.30 8.20 21.43
N ARG A 88 8.76 7.02 21.78
CA ARG A 88 9.05 6.39 23.07
C ARG A 88 10.49 5.92 23.15
N ASP A 89 10.96 5.19 22.13
CA ASP A 89 12.31 4.67 22.08
C ASP A 89 13.34 5.80 22.04
N MET A 90 13.01 6.87 21.29
CA MET A 90 13.85 8.06 21.20
C MET A 90 13.95 8.79 22.52
N ARG A 91 12.84 8.87 23.27
CA ARG A 91 12.85 9.45 24.62
C ARG A 91 13.78 8.69 25.57
N GLU A 92 13.63 7.36 25.65
CA GLU A 92 14.47 6.51 26.51
C GLU A 92 15.96 6.69 26.17
N ARG A 93 16.27 6.84 24.87
CA ARG A 93 17.63 7.05 24.39
C ARG A 93 18.20 8.43 24.73
N LEU A 94 17.39 9.49 24.62
CA LEU A 94 17.84 10.87 24.85
C LEU A 94 17.72 11.30 26.32
N GLU A 95 16.86 10.65 27.13
CA GLU A 95 16.64 10.98 28.54
C GLU A 95 17.94 10.91 29.36
N TRP A 96 18.79 9.89 29.13
CA TRP A 96 20.10 9.81 29.80
C TRP A 96 21.01 11.00 29.49
N TRP A 97 21.03 11.46 28.23
CA TRP A 97 21.83 12.64 27.84
C TRP A 97 21.25 13.89 28.49
N GLY A 98 19.96 14.07 28.49
CA GLY A 98 19.28 15.18 29.15
C GLY A 98 19.64 15.24 30.63
N GLU A 99 19.43 14.15 31.39
CA GLU A 99 19.76 14.07 32.82
C GLU A 99 21.23 14.36 33.10
N THR A 100 22.15 13.87 32.24
CA THR A 100 23.61 14.07 32.43
C THR A 100 24.02 15.51 32.15
N LEU A 101 23.34 16.18 31.21
CA LEU A 101 23.68 17.54 30.75
C LEU A 101 22.80 18.63 31.39
N ASP A 102 21.92 18.26 32.33
CA ASP A 102 20.97 19.15 32.98
C ASP A 102 20.00 19.85 32.00
N LEU A 103 19.52 19.06 31.00
CA LEU A 103 18.56 19.47 29.99
C LEU A 103 17.26 18.63 30.11
N GLU A 104 16.10 19.26 30.03
CA GLU A 104 14.80 18.56 30.06
C GLU A 104 14.45 18.04 28.67
N VAL A 105 14.24 16.71 28.55
CA VAL A 105 13.82 16.02 27.33
C VAL A 105 12.42 15.47 27.54
N ASP A 106 11.44 15.82 26.70
CA ASP A 106 10.08 15.31 26.79
C ASP A 106 9.48 14.95 25.44
N VAL A 107 8.35 14.25 25.45
CA VAL A 107 7.64 13.77 24.25
C VAL A 107 6.23 14.36 24.18
N ARG A 108 5.86 14.82 22.97
CA ARG A 108 4.50 15.28 22.66
C ARG A 108 4.00 14.66 21.36
N HIS A 109 2.90 13.89 21.43
CA HIS A 109 2.21 13.31 20.27
C HIS A 109 0.69 13.22 20.56
N GLY A 110 -0.08 12.67 19.62
CA GLY A 110 -1.53 12.57 19.73
C GLY A 110 -2.05 11.96 21.03
N ASP A 111 -1.33 10.95 21.55
CA ASP A 111 -1.73 10.20 22.78
C ASP A 111 -1.23 10.84 24.09
N THR A 112 -0.48 11.96 24.03
CA THR A 112 -0.02 12.67 25.23
C THR A 112 -1.23 13.21 26.01
N THR A 113 -1.29 12.94 27.32
CA THR A 113 -2.41 13.34 28.17
C THR A 113 -2.58 14.86 28.25
N GLN A 114 -3.81 15.33 28.43
CA GLN A 114 -4.11 16.75 28.56
C GLN A 114 -3.32 17.44 29.69
N TYR A 115 -3.13 16.74 30.81
CA TYR A 115 -2.33 17.22 31.93
C TYR A 115 -0.87 17.49 31.54
N ARG A 116 -0.24 16.51 30.85
CA ARG A 116 1.15 16.65 30.38
C ARG A 116 1.27 17.74 29.31
N ARG A 117 0.30 17.83 28.39
CA ARG A 117 0.24 18.92 27.40
C ARG A 117 0.15 20.31 28.04
N GLY A 118 -0.62 20.44 29.16
CA GLY A 118 -0.72 21.67 29.90
C GLY A 118 0.63 22.03 30.56
N LYS A 119 1.29 21.07 31.23
CA LYS A 119 2.59 21.28 31.84
C LYS A 119 3.64 21.73 30.82
N GLN A 120 3.74 21.08 29.67
CA GLN A 120 4.67 21.44 28.59
C GLN A 120 4.41 22.82 27.97
N ALA A 121 3.20 23.37 28.11
CA ALA A 121 2.86 24.72 27.68
C ALA A 121 3.17 25.78 28.74
N GLU A 122 3.29 25.37 30.01
CA GLU A 122 3.62 26.27 31.14
C GLU A 122 5.13 26.26 31.45
N ASP A 123 5.75 25.09 31.25
CA ASP A 123 7.17 24.81 31.52
C ASP A 123 7.70 23.96 30.36
N PRO A 124 8.11 24.59 29.23
CA PRO A 124 8.57 23.88 28.03
C PRO A 124 9.89 23.14 28.29
N PRO A 125 10.07 21.88 27.87
CA PRO A 125 11.34 21.20 27.92
C PRO A 125 12.32 21.78 26.89
N ASP A 126 13.63 21.67 27.16
CA ASP A 126 14.68 22.14 26.25
C ASP A 126 14.65 21.39 24.90
N VAL A 127 14.35 20.08 24.95
CA VAL A 127 14.24 19.22 23.76
C VAL A 127 12.86 18.54 23.73
N LEU A 128 12.12 18.76 22.66
CA LEU A 128 10.82 18.13 22.45
C LEU A 128 10.84 17.13 21.29
N ILE A 129 10.58 15.85 21.60
CA ILE A 129 10.37 14.79 20.60
C ILE A 129 8.90 14.81 20.16
N THR A 130 8.65 14.89 18.86
CA THR A 130 7.29 15.11 18.35
C THR A 130 7.06 14.48 16.96
N THR A 131 5.84 14.64 16.41
CA THR A 131 5.47 14.23 15.04
C THR A 131 5.09 15.43 14.19
N PRO A 132 5.09 15.34 12.85
CA PRO A 132 4.69 16.42 11.96
C PRO A 132 3.32 17.03 12.32
N GLU A 133 2.33 16.21 12.62
CA GLU A 133 0.96 16.63 12.97
C GLU A 133 0.92 17.41 14.28
N THR A 134 1.75 17.02 15.24
CA THR A 134 1.83 17.71 16.53
C THR A 134 2.48 19.08 16.38
N LEU A 135 3.52 19.21 15.54
CA LEU A 135 4.11 20.50 15.20
C LEU A 135 3.06 21.45 14.59
N GLN A 136 2.21 20.95 13.68
CA GLN A 136 1.11 21.77 13.11
C GLN A 136 0.16 22.28 14.19
N ALA A 137 -0.19 21.43 15.17
CA ALA A 137 -1.02 21.83 16.30
C ALA A 137 -0.33 22.88 17.20
N MET A 138 0.98 22.75 17.42
CA MET A 138 1.76 23.69 18.23
C MET A 138 1.86 25.05 17.57
N LEU A 139 2.03 25.11 16.25
CA LEU A 139 2.07 26.36 15.46
C LEU A 139 0.75 27.13 15.48
N THR A 140 -0.35 26.54 15.94
CA THR A 140 -1.67 27.19 16.01
C THR A 140 -2.06 27.64 17.43
N GLY A 141 -1.47 27.06 18.47
CA GLY A 141 -1.78 27.37 19.87
C GLY A 141 -0.95 28.55 20.38
N GLU A 142 -1.57 29.58 20.94
CA GLU A 142 -0.90 30.83 21.35
C GLU A 142 0.32 30.59 22.27
N ARG A 143 0.13 29.91 23.42
CA ARG A 143 1.21 29.64 24.38
C ARG A 143 2.34 28.79 23.83
N LEU A 144 2.00 27.76 23.02
CA LEU A 144 3.00 26.91 22.42
C LEU A 144 3.80 27.63 21.33
N ARG A 145 3.19 28.60 20.64
CA ARG A 145 3.89 29.46 19.69
C ARG A 145 4.91 30.34 20.36
N GLU A 146 4.58 30.91 21.55
CA GLU A 146 5.54 31.68 22.35
C GLU A 146 6.78 30.84 22.69
N ALA A 147 6.57 29.57 23.13
CA ALA A 147 7.64 28.66 23.44
C ALA A 147 8.44 28.17 22.20
N LEU A 148 7.81 28.14 21.01
CA LEU A 148 8.49 27.79 19.74
C LEU A 148 9.37 28.95 19.21
N ALA A 149 9.25 30.15 19.73
CA ALA A 149 10.05 31.31 19.31
C ALA A 149 11.54 31.15 19.62
N ASP A 150 11.91 30.29 20.59
CA ASP A 150 13.30 30.04 21.00
C ASP A 150 13.94 28.85 20.27
N VAL A 151 13.23 28.18 19.33
CA VAL A 151 13.76 27.03 18.60
C VAL A 151 14.95 27.43 17.74
N SER A 152 16.11 26.85 18.07
CA SER A 152 17.38 27.03 17.37
C SER A 152 17.77 25.81 16.51
N HIS A 153 17.19 24.63 16.77
CA HIS A 153 17.49 23.38 16.07
C HIS A 153 16.24 22.56 15.78
N VAL A 154 16.20 21.98 14.57
CA VAL A 154 15.17 20.97 14.21
C VAL A 154 15.86 19.76 13.59
N VAL A 155 15.72 18.62 14.26
CA VAL A 155 16.18 17.31 13.77
C VAL A 155 14.98 16.56 13.18
N ILE A 156 15.10 16.08 11.95
CA ILE A 156 14.06 15.29 11.27
C ILE A 156 14.63 13.89 11.05
N ASP A 157 14.01 12.93 11.73
CA ASP A 157 14.41 11.53 11.62
C ASP A 157 13.64 10.84 10.47
N GLU A 158 14.30 9.87 9.82
CA GLU A 158 13.80 9.15 8.64
C GLU A 158 13.21 10.12 7.59
N VAL A 159 13.99 11.18 7.28
CA VAL A 159 13.52 12.29 6.42
C VAL A 159 13.01 11.81 5.05
N HIS A 160 13.58 10.73 4.51
CA HIS A 160 13.17 10.13 3.23
C HIS A 160 11.73 9.57 3.26
N GLU A 161 11.30 8.99 4.38
CA GLU A 161 9.93 8.50 4.57
C GLU A 161 8.91 9.65 4.60
N LEU A 162 9.31 10.77 5.20
CA LEU A 162 8.47 11.97 5.21
C LEU A 162 8.42 12.61 3.83
N ALA A 163 9.55 12.75 3.15
CA ALA A 163 9.64 13.39 1.84
C ALA A 163 8.72 12.74 0.79
N ALA A 164 8.54 11.42 0.86
CA ALA A 164 7.69 10.66 -0.05
C ALA A 164 6.17 10.82 0.19
N SER A 165 5.74 11.69 1.12
CA SER A 165 4.34 11.77 1.52
C SER A 165 3.84 13.21 1.67
N LYS A 166 2.52 13.41 1.59
CA LYS A 166 1.87 14.70 1.91
C LYS A 166 2.16 15.19 3.34
N ARG A 167 2.45 14.27 4.27
CA ARG A 167 2.88 14.61 5.63
C ARG A 167 4.20 15.37 5.64
N GLY A 168 5.13 14.95 4.80
CA GLY A 168 6.40 15.65 4.61
C GLY A 168 6.23 16.99 3.91
N ALA A 169 5.39 17.07 2.88
CA ALA A 169 5.06 18.34 2.25
C ALA A 169 4.43 19.33 3.26
N GLN A 170 3.54 18.84 4.13
CA GLN A 170 2.97 19.61 5.24
C GLN A 170 4.05 20.05 6.26
N LEU A 171 4.98 19.14 6.60
CA LEU A 171 6.09 19.45 7.50
C LEU A 171 6.99 20.53 6.92
N ALA A 172 7.35 20.43 5.64
CA ALA A 172 8.22 21.40 4.97
C ALA A 172 7.66 22.83 5.03
N VAL A 173 6.34 23.01 4.79
CA VAL A 173 5.67 24.32 5.00
C VAL A 173 5.63 24.67 6.49
N GLY A 174 5.39 23.72 7.37
CA GLY A 174 5.42 23.92 8.83
C GLY A 174 6.75 24.46 9.32
N LEU A 175 7.88 24.02 8.74
CA LEU A 175 9.22 24.54 9.06
C LEU A 175 9.41 25.97 8.57
N GLU A 176 8.83 26.37 7.43
CA GLU A 176 8.85 27.76 6.98
C GLU A 176 7.99 28.66 7.88
N ARG A 177 6.83 28.16 8.36
CA ARG A 177 6.02 28.85 9.36
C ARG A 177 6.74 28.99 10.71
N LEU A 178 7.47 27.95 11.12
CA LEU A 178 8.30 28.01 12.33
C LEU A 178 9.38 29.08 12.20
N ARG A 179 10.02 29.17 11.02
CA ARG A 179 11.03 30.19 10.73
C ARG A 179 10.50 31.63 10.81
N GLU A 180 9.24 31.87 10.43
CA GLU A 180 8.61 33.19 10.63
C GLU A 180 8.47 33.53 12.11
N LEU A 181 8.40 32.53 12.99
CA LEU A 181 8.21 32.68 14.42
C LEU A 181 9.52 32.79 15.19
N SER A 182 10.44 31.82 14.96
CA SER A 182 11.72 31.72 15.71
C SER A 182 12.91 32.42 15.03
N GLY A 183 12.73 32.88 13.78
CA GLY A 183 13.88 33.26 12.96
C GLY A 183 14.61 32.06 12.34
N PRO A 184 15.86 32.25 11.84
CA PRO A 184 16.62 31.16 11.26
C PRO A 184 17.07 30.15 12.34
N PHE A 185 16.92 28.85 12.05
CA PHE A 185 17.37 27.73 12.87
C PHE A 185 18.09 26.68 12.01
N GLN A 186 18.94 25.87 12.62
CA GLN A 186 19.63 24.77 11.98
C GLN A 186 18.68 23.62 11.70
N ARG A 187 18.73 23.05 10.48
CA ARG A 187 17.97 21.85 10.07
C ARG A 187 18.90 20.66 9.91
N ILE A 188 18.59 19.58 10.59
CA ILE A 188 19.37 18.34 10.59
C ILE A 188 18.48 17.22 10.11
N GLY A 189 18.83 16.58 9.00
CA GLY A 189 18.13 15.42 8.47
C GLY A 189 18.87 14.13 8.78
N LEU A 190 18.15 13.12 9.26
CA LEU A 190 18.66 11.75 9.39
C LEU A 190 17.92 10.86 8.40
N SER A 191 18.68 10.10 7.61
CA SER A 191 18.11 9.24 6.57
C SER A 191 18.79 7.88 6.54
N ALA A 192 18.08 6.87 6.08
CA ALA A 192 18.67 5.67 5.52
C ALA A 192 19.26 5.98 4.13
N THR A 193 19.86 4.99 3.49
CA THR A 193 20.38 5.12 2.12
C THR A 193 19.27 5.47 1.14
N VAL A 194 19.49 6.47 0.30
CA VAL A 194 18.55 6.97 -0.74
C VAL A 194 19.31 7.18 -2.05
N GLY A 195 18.61 7.05 -3.18
CA GLY A 195 19.21 7.17 -4.50
C GLY A 195 19.41 8.60 -5.01
N ASP A 196 18.81 9.60 -4.36
CA ASP A 196 18.97 11.03 -4.70
C ASP A 196 19.16 11.86 -3.41
N PRO A 197 20.37 11.87 -2.84
CA PRO A 197 20.68 12.63 -1.63
C PRO A 197 20.46 14.14 -1.78
N GLU A 198 20.72 14.69 -2.95
CA GLU A 198 20.59 16.13 -3.24
C GLU A 198 19.13 16.57 -3.15
N ALA A 199 18.20 15.81 -3.73
CA ALA A 199 16.76 16.12 -3.66
C ALA A 199 16.26 16.06 -2.20
N VAL A 200 16.69 15.06 -1.42
CA VAL A 200 16.34 14.94 0.01
C VAL A 200 16.94 16.09 0.82
N GLY A 201 18.17 16.51 0.52
CA GLY A 201 18.79 17.70 1.11
C GLY A 201 18.03 18.98 0.82
N GLN A 202 17.59 19.17 -0.40
CA GLN A 202 16.75 20.29 -0.81
C GLN A 202 15.36 20.23 -0.17
N PHE A 203 14.77 19.06 -0.04
CA PHE A 203 13.53 18.89 0.71
C PHE A 203 13.67 19.38 2.16
N LEU A 204 14.79 19.04 2.80
CA LEU A 204 15.10 19.44 4.17
C LEU A 204 15.24 20.96 4.32
N THR A 205 15.98 21.60 3.44
CA THR A 205 16.45 22.99 3.61
C THR A 205 15.74 24.01 2.71
N GLY A 206 14.97 23.56 1.69
CA GLY A 206 14.43 24.43 0.64
C GLY A 206 15.55 24.94 -0.27
N ALA A 207 15.60 26.26 -0.49
CA ALA A 207 16.60 26.89 -1.34
C ALA A 207 17.95 27.16 -0.63
N ARG A 208 18.10 26.78 0.66
CA ARG A 208 19.34 26.98 1.43
C ARG A 208 20.33 25.86 1.16
N PRO A 209 21.66 26.14 1.29
CA PRO A 209 22.66 25.08 1.20
C PRO A 209 22.40 23.98 2.23
N CYS A 210 22.69 22.74 1.85
CA CYS A 210 22.64 21.57 2.71
C CYS A 210 23.95 20.79 2.59
N GLU A 211 24.63 20.56 3.68
CA GLU A 211 25.77 19.65 3.71
C GLU A 211 25.29 18.19 3.72
N ILE A 212 25.71 17.40 2.74
CA ILE A 212 25.35 15.99 2.64
C ILE A 212 26.53 15.13 3.13
N ARG A 213 26.25 14.28 4.10
CA ARG A 213 27.24 13.36 4.68
C ARG A 213 26.71 11.93 4.55
N GLU A 214 27.22 11.23 3.57
CA GLU A 214 26.83 9.87 3.23
C GLU A 214 27.92 8.86 3.67
N ILE A 215 27.43 7.76 4.26
CA ILE A 215 28.24 6.61 4.65
C ILE A 215 27.93 5.46 3.69
N ASP A 216 28.94 4.97 3.00
CA ASP A 216 28.82 3.82 2.10
C ASP A 216 28.36 2.56 2.86
N VAL A 217 27.24 2.00 2.44
CA VAL A 217 26.55 0.84 3.05
C VAL A 217 26.83 -0.46 2.30
N GLY A 218 27.23 -0.37 1.02
CA GLY A 218 27.32 -1.53 0.13
C GLY A 218 28.28 -2.62 0.57
N SER A 219 29.30 -2.26 1.36
CA SER A 219 30.35 -3.20 1.80
C SER A 219 29.95 -4.11 2.98
N ASN A 220 28.85 -3.84 3.66
CA ASN A 220 28.44 -4.54 4.90
C ASN A 220 27.12 -5.32 4.80
N VAL A 221 26.59 -5.56 3.60
CA VAL A 221 25.34 -6.30 3.41
C VAL A 221 25.61 -7.67 2.79
N SER A 222 25.19 -8.74 3.47
CA SER A 222 25.25 -10.11 2.98
C SER A 222 23.85 -10.67 2.80
N VAL A 223 23.42 -10.78 1.56
CA VAL A 223 22.09 -11.31 1.19
C VAL A 223 22.25 -12.57 0.40
N ALA A 224 21.43 -13.60 0.70
CA ALA A 224 21.28 -14.80 -0.10
C ALA A 224 19.83 -14.91 -0.59
N VAL A 225 19.64 -15.30 -1.84
CA VAL A 225 18.33 -15.65 -2.40
C VAL A 225 18.20 -17.15 -2.45
N ARG A 226 17.10 -17.72 -1.93
CA ARG A 226 16.88 -19.15 -1.82
C ARG A 226 15.45 -19.54 -2.18
N GLU A 227 15.32 -20.54 -3.03
CA GLU A 227 14.13 -21.35 -3.25
C GLU A 227 14.40 -22.75 -2.71
N PRO A 228 13.64 -23.28 -1.73
CA PRO A 228 13.93 -24.58 -1.15
C PRO A 228 13.60 -25.73 -2.09
N GLU A 229 14.44 -26.76 -2.11
CA GLU A 229 14.12 -28.02 -2.78
C GLU A 229 13.00 -28.74 -2.02
N ILE A 230 12.04 -29.30 -2.76
CA ILE A 230 10.93 -30.08 -2.19
C ILE A 230 11.43 -31.47 -1.83
N THR A 231 11.20 -31.88 -0.59
CA THR A 231 11.66 -33.17 -0.05
C THR A 231 10.47 -34.02 0.41
N GLU A 232 10.73 -35.32 0.72
CA GLU A 232 9.70 -36.19 1.32
C GLU A 232 9.21 -35.67 2.69
N GLU A 233 9.98 -34.83 3.39
CA GLU A 233 9.54 -34.17 4.61
C GLU A 233 8.45 -33.14 4.29
N ASP A 234 8.60 -32.40 3.20
CA ASP A 234 7.65 -31.39 2.77
C ASP A 234 6.31 -31.99 2.34
N GLU A 235 6.32 -33.17 1.69
CA GLU A 235 5.07 -33.88 1.38
C GLU A 235 4.29 -34.26 2.64
N ARG A 236 5.01 -34.74 3.69
CA ARG A 236 4.41 -35.06 4.99
C ARG A 236 3.94 -33.84 5.74
N LEU A 237 4.73 -32.75 5.69
CA LEU A 237 4.42 -31.47 6.32
C LEU A 237 3.21 -30.80 5.66
N ALA A 238 3.12 -30.89 4.32
CA ALA A 238 1.99 -30.43 3.54
C ALA A 238 0.67 -31.05 3.98
N GLY A 239 0.68 -32.37 4.24
CA GLY A 239 -0.48 -33.08 4.78
C GLY A 239 -0.88 -32.63 6.19
N LYS A 240 0.08 -32.29 7.06
CA LYS A 240 -0.19 -31.76 8.40
C LYS A 240 -0.74 -30.33 8.35
N LEU A 241 -0.16 -29.48 7.51
CA LEU A 241 -0.51 -28.08 7.38
C LEU A 241 -1.68 -27.80 6.42
N MET A 242 -2.21 -28.86 5.79
CA MET A 242 -3.24 -28.78 4.73
C MET A 242 -2.87 -27.74 3.65
N THR A 243 -1.66 -27.86 3.11
CA THR A 243 -1.08 -26.96 2.11
C THR A 243 -0.36 -27.75 1.02
N GLU A 244 0.12 -27.10 -0.03
CA GLU A 244 0.92 -27.71 -1.07
C GLU A 244 2.37 -27.98 -0.59
N PRO A 245 3.09 -28.97 -1.17
CA PRO A 245 4.47 -29.28 -0.80
C PRO A 245 5.43 -28.09 -0.96
N GLU A 246 5.22 -27.24 -1.97
CA GLU A 246 5.97 -26.00 -2.19
C GLU A 246 5.86 -25.05 -0.99
N THR A 247 4.65 -24.79 -0.53
CA THR A 247 4.43 -23.94 0.65
C THR A 247 5.02 -24.58 1.91
N ALA A 248 4.92 -25.91 2.05
CA ALA A 248 5.51 -26.63 3.16
C ALA A 248 7.04 -26.53 3.17
N SER A 249 7.69 -26.58 2.01
CA SER A 249 9.15 -26.40 1.89
C SER A 249 9.61 -25.01 2.31
N HIS A 250 8.84 -23.95 1.98
CA HIS A 250 9.12 -22.60 2.47
C HIS A 250 8.99 -22.50 4.00
N VAL A 251 7.92 -23.09 4.57
CA VAL A 251 7.72 -23.12 6.03
C VAL A 251 8.88 -23.87 6.71
N ARG A 252 9.33 -25.01 6.16
CA ARG A 252 10.50 -25.74 6.65
C ARG A 252 11.76 -24.90 6.59
N LEU A 253 12.06 -24.27 5.43
CA LEU A 253 13.26 -23.42 5.30
C LEU A 253 13.27 -22.26 6.32
N ILE A 254 12.13 -21.60 6.51
CA ILE A 254 12.03 -20.51 7.50
C ILE A 254 12.21 -21.06 8.92
N ARG A 255 11.57 -22.19 9.25
CA ARG A 255 11.77 -22.87 10.55
C ARG A 255 13.25 -23.16 10.82
N ASP A 256 13.95 -23.73 9.83
CA ASP A 256 15.35 -24.10 9.95
C ASP A 256 16.23 -22.84 10.12
N LEU A 257 15.95 -21.76 9.35
CA LEU A 257 16.64 -20.47 9.50
C LEU A 257 16.41 -19.84 10.88
N VAL A 258 15.22 -19.95 11.44
CA VAL A 258 14.92 -19.46 12.82
C VAL A 258 15.66 -20.29 13.84
N ALA A 259 15.69 -21.62 13.70
CA ALA A 259 16.38 -22.52 14.62
C ALA A 259 17.93 -22.36 14.61
N ASP A 260 18.49 -21.88 13.50
CA ASP A 260 19.94 -21.62 13.35
C ASP A 260 20.41 -20.31 14.00
N HIS A 261 19.47 -19.44 14.46
CA HIS A 261 19.76 -18.11 14.99
C HIS A 261 19.06 -17.87 16.34
N GLU A 262 19.60 -16.99 17.16
CA GLU A 262 19.00 -16.67 18.48
C GLU A 262 17.76 -15.76 18.34
N SER A 263 17.75 -14.90 17.33
CA SER A 263 16.66 -13.96 17.08
C SER A 263 16.51 -13.65 15.58
N THR A 264 15.33 -13.90 15.02
CA THR A 264 15.07 -13.73 13.58
C THR A 264 13.87 -12.84 13.32
N LEU A 265 14.01 -11.79 12.51
CA LEU A 265 12.88 -11.07 11.94
C LEU A 265 12.51 -11.68 10.59
N ILE A 266 11.21 -11.96 10.41
CA ILE A 266 10.68 -12.54 9.18
C ILE A 266 9.75 -11.50 8.55
N PHE A 267 10.23 -10.82 7.51
CA PHE A 267 9.43 -9.81 6.80
C PHE A 267 8.59 -10.42 5.70
N VAL A 268 7.35 -9.95 5.62
CA VAL A 268 6.42 -10.24 4.53
C VAL A 268 5.82 -8.95 3.99
N ASN A 269 5.37 -8.96 2.73
CA ASN A 269 4.87 -7.75 2.08
C ASN A 269 3.43 -7.40 2.48
N THR A 270 2.61 -8.39 2.89
CA THR A 270 1.21 -8.19 3.22
C THR A 270 0.84 -8.74 4.59
N ARG A 271 -0.14 -8.11 5.26
CA ARG A 271 -0.71 -8.61 6.52
C ARG A 271 -1.33 -10.00 6.33
N GLN A 272 -1.91 -10.25 5.17
CA GLN A 272 -2.49 -11.52 4.80
C GLN A 272 -1.45 -12.64 4.78
N THR A 273 -0.28 -12.41 4.19
CA THR A 273 0.85 -13.36 4.20
C THR A 273 1.34 -13.58 5.63
N ALA A 274 1.39 -12.52 6.48
CA ALA A 274 1.78 -12.64 7.88
C ALA A 274 0.84 -13.58 8.65
N GLU A 275 -0.47 -13.41 8.49
CA GLU A 275 -1.45 -14.26 9.15
C GLU A 275 -1.43 -15.70 8.62
N ALA A 276 -1.27 -15.88 7.29
CA ALA A 276 -1.20 -17.18 6.67
C ALA A 276 -0.01 -18.02 7.15
N LEU A 277 1.18 -17.43 7.17
CA LEU A 277 2.39 -18.10 7.68
C LEU A 277 2.33 -18.27 9.20
N GLY A 278 1.84 -17.25 9.93
CA GLY A 278 1.70 -17.30 11.38
C GLY A 278 0.78 -18.42 11.85
N SER A 279 -0.31 -18.70 11.16
CA SER A 279 -1.19 -19.83 11.41
C SER A 279 -0.44 -21.17 11.26
N ARG A 280 0.39 -21.31 10.21
CA ARG A 280 1.17 -22.54 9.97
C ARG A 280 2.27 -22.74 11.00
N PHE A 281 2.97 -21.69 11.40
CA PHE A 281 3.98 -21.77 12.46
C PHE A 281 3.38 -22.13 13.81
N ARG A 282 2.18 -21.65 14.12
CA ARG A 282 1.45 -22.03 15.31
C ARG A 282 1.04 -23.51 15.30
N GLU A 283 0.55 -24.04 14.17
CA GLU A 283 0.22 -25.45 14.01
C GLU A 283 1.43 -26.37 14.24
N LEU A 284 2.64 -25.83 14.09
CA LEU A 284 3.91 -26.51 14.35
C LEU A 284 4.47 -26.25 15.75
N ASP A 285 3.76 -25.50 16.61
CA ASP A 285 4.22 -25.08 17.95
C ASP A 285 5.58 -24.34 17.92
N LEU A 286 5.84 -23.55 16.87
CA LEU A 286 7.09 -22.79 16.76
C LEU A 286 7.04 -21.51 17.59
N PRO A 287 8.15 -21.09 18.24
CA PRO A 287 8.22 -19.87 19.03
C PRO A 287 8.34 -18.63 18.11
N ILE A 288 7.36 -18.44 17.21
CA ILE A 288 7.29 -17.35 16.26
C ILE A 288 6.04 -16.51 16.52
N GLY A 289 6.23 -15.22 16.84
CA GLY A 289 5.16 -14.26 17.00
C GLY A 289 4.74 -13.60 15.69
N VAL A 290 3.54 -13.01 15.65
CA VAL A 290 3.05 -12.23 14.50
C VAL A 290 2.87 -10.77 14.91
N HIS A 291 3.37 -9.84 14.09
CA HIS A 291 3.31 -8.40 14.33
C HIS A 291 2.94 -7.62 13.06
N HIS A 292 1.81 -6.92 13.08
CA HIS A 292 1.40 -6.01 12.01
C HIS A 292 0.42 -4.92 12.50
N GLY A 293 0.22 -3.88 11.70
CA GLY A 293 -0.51 -2.67 12.09
C GLY A 293 -1.99 -2.88 12.48
N SER A 294 -2.65 -3.97 12.01
CA SER A 294 -4.05 -4.26 12.35
C SER A 294 -4.23 -4.97 13.70
N LEU A 295 -3.15 -5.37 14.36
CA LEU A 295 -3.24 -5.91 15.72
C LEU A 295 -3.56 -4.79 16.73
N SER A 296 -4.24 -5.14 17.83
CA SER A 296 -4.43 -4.20 18.93
C SER A 296 -3.09 -3.72 19.50
N LYS A 297 -3.07 -2.53 20.08
CA LYS A 297 -1.85 -1.95 20.67
C LYS A 297 -1.25 -2.87 21.74
N GLU A 298 -2.10 -3.45 22.59
CA GLU A 298 -1.72 -4.37 23.65
C GLU A 298 -1.07 -5.63 23.08
N ALA A 299 -1.65 -6.20 22.01
CA ALA A 299 -1.12 -7.39 21.36
C ALA A 299 0.24 -7.14 20.71
N ARG A 300 0.46 -5.96 20.10
CA ARG A 300 1.75 -5.59 19.54
C ARG A 300 2.82 -5.47 20.62
N ILE A 301 2.54 -4.76 21.71
CA ILE A 301 3.46 -4.60 22.83
C ILE A 301 3.80 -5.96 23.45
N ASP A 302 2.80 -6.83 23.68
CA ASP A 302 3.03 -8.17 24.26
C ASP A 302 4.00 -9.01 23.40
N VAL A 303 3.81 -9.01 22.10
CA VAL A 303 4.68 -9.76 21.18
C VAL A 303 6.09 -9.14 21.09
N GLU A 304 6.20 -7.81 21.07
CA GLU A 304 7.48 -7.10 21.13
C GLU A 304 8.25 -7.43 22.40
N ASP A 305 7.60 -7.37 23.58
CA ASP A 305 8.22 -7.64 24.89
C ASP A 305 8.68 -9.10 24.99
N ARG A 306 7.87 -10.05 24.51
CA ARG A 306 8.23 -11.48 24.48
C ARG A 306 9.41 -11.77 23.54
N PHE A 307 9.49 -11.09 22.39
CA PHE A 307 10.62 -11.21 21.48
C PHE A 307 11.89 -10.62 22.12
N LYS A 308 11.81 -9.44 22.74
CA LYS A 308 12.93 -8.83 23.49
C LYS A 308 13.40 -9.69 24.65
N ALA A 309 12.49 -10.39 25.33
CA ALA A 309 12.80 -11.29 26.45
C ALA A 309 13.40 -12.64 25.98
N GLY A 310 13.46 -12.91 24.65
CA GLY A 310 13.94 -14.19 24.11
C GLY A 310 12.95 -15.34 24.31
N GLU A 311 11.68 -15.07 24.60
CA GLU A 311 10.62 -16.08 24.65
C GLU A 311 10.15 -16.50 23.25
N LEU A 312 10.38 -15.63 22.26
CA LEU A 312 10.16 -15.88 20.85
C LEU A 312 11.51 -15.83 20.11
N GLU A 313 11.79 -16.84 19.30
CA GLU A 313 12.98 -16.94 18.46
C GLU A 313 12.78 -16.23 17.13
N GLY A 314 11.53 -16.11 16.67
CA GLY A 314 11.14 -15.42 15.44
C GLY A 314 10.01 -14.42 15.62
N LEU A 315 10.05 -13.35 14.82
CA LEU A 315 8.98 -12.36 14.73
C LEU A 315 8.60 -12.15 13.27
N LEU A 316 7.41 -12.64 12.91
CA LEU A 316 6.82 -12.46 11.58
C LEU A 316 6.16 -11.09 11.50
N CYS A 317 6.63 -10.23 10.60
CA CYS A 317 6.22 -8.84 10.58
C CYS A 317 6.05 -8.27 9.16
N THR A 318 5.30 -7.17 9.07
CA THR A 318 5.17 -6.35 7.87
C THR A 318 6.02 -5.08 8.01
N SER A 319 5.80 -4.06 7.18
CA SER A 319 6.50 -2.76 7.24
C SER A 319 6.50 -2.08 8.61
N SER A 320 5.65 -2.52 9.55
CA SER A 320 5.62 -1.97 10.90
C SER A 320 6.96 -2.07 11.67
N MET A 321 7.85 -2.98 11.26
CA MET A 321 9.18 -3.19 11.84
C MET A 321 10.33 -2.73 10.93
N GLU A 322 10.03 -2.13 9.78
CA GLU A 322 11.06 -1.54 8.88
C GLU A 322 11.69 -0.30 9.51
N LEU A 323 10.91 0.50 10.22
CA LEU A 323 11.36 1.75 10.85
C LEU A 323 11.82 1.51 12.29
N GLY A 324 12.86 2.16 12.69
CA GLY A 324 13.66 2.19 13.90
C GLY A 324 13.09 1.80 15.27
N ILE A 325 12.06 0.96 15.34
CA ILE A 325 11.59 0.42 16.61
C ILE A 325 12.67 -0.48 17.19
N ASP A 326 13.01 -0.25 18.45
CA ASP A 326 13.94 -1.10 19.18
C ASP A 326 13.27 -2.45 19.52
N VAL A 327 13.71 -3.51 18.86
CA VAL A 327 13.26 -4.89 19.12
C VAL A 327 14.35 -5.76 19.77
N GLY A 328 15.44 -5.11 20.22
CA GLY A 328 16.62 -5.77 20.76
C GLY A 328 17.59 -6.23 19.67
N SER A 329 18.47 -7.15 20.03
CA SER A 329 19.48 -7.69 19.10
C SER A 329 18.82 -8.66 18.13
N VAL A 330 18.98 -8.41 16.84
CA VAL A 330 18.52 -9.29 15.75
C VAL A 330 19.73 -9.87 15.05
N ASP A 331 19.80 -11.21 14.94
CA ASP A 331 20.93 -11.91 14.34
C ASP A 331 20.74 -12.14 12.85
N HIS A 332 19.50 -12.37 12.42
CA HIS A 332 19.17 -12.69 11.04
C HIS A 332 17.84 -12.07 10.60
N VAL A 333 17.77 -11.72 9.32
CA VAL A 333 16.54 -11.28 8.68
C VAL A 333 16.17 -12.25 7.57
N VAL A 334 14.94 -12.74 7.61
CA VAL A 334 14.32 -13.49 6.52
C VAL A 334 13.33 -12.57 5.82
N GLN A 335 13.45 -12.47 4.52
CA GLN A 335 12.46 -11.84 3.66
C GLN A 335 11.71 -12.92 2.91
N TYR A 336 10.40 -13.02 3.11
CA TYR A 336 9.55 -13.95 2.37
C TYR A 336 8.98 -13.26 1.13
N GLN A 337 9.22 -13.83 -0.04
CA GLN A 337 9.04 -13.24 -1.38
C GLN A 337 9.97 -12.04 -1.62
N SER A 338 10.01 -11.56 -2.87
CA SER A 338 10.78 -10.37 -3.22
C SER A 338 10.35 -9.15 -2.38
N PRO A 339 11.29 -8.35 -1.86
CA PRO A 339 10.97 -7.12 -1.14
C PRO A 339 10.43 -6.01 -2.06
N ARG A 340 10.40 -6.23 -3.37
CA ARG A 340 9.96 -5.33 -4.44
C ARG A 340 10.86 -4.12 -4.68
N GLN A 341 11.57 -3.62 -3.68
CA GLN A 341 12.43 -2.43 -3.73
C GLN A 341 13.76 -2.69 -3.01
N VAL A 342 14.84 -2.11 -3.53
CA VAL A 342 16.18 -2.20 -2.93
C VAL A 342 16.21 -1.47 -1.58
N THR A 343 15.62 -0.28 -1.52
CA THR A 343 15.53 0.53 -0.29
C THR A 343 14.89 -0.27 0.85
N ARG A 344 13.77 -0.96 0.57
CA ARG A 344 13.08 -1.81 1.57
C ARG A 344 13.94 -2.98 2.02
N LEU A 345 14.63 -3.64 1.08
CA LEU A 345 15.56 -4.71 1.45
C LEU A 345 16.63 -4.22 2.42
N LEU A 346 17.24 -3.08 2.12
CA LEU A 346 18.29 -2.49 2.97
C LEU A 346 17.75 -2.08 4.34
N GLN A 347 16.56 -1.49 4.43
CA GLN A 347 15.90 -1.12 5.69
C GLN A 347 15.59 -2.37 6.54
N ARG A 348 15.07 -3.46 5.92
CA ARG A 348 14.75 -4.73 6.58
C ARG A 348 16.02 -5.43 7.07
N ILE A 349 17.00 -5.64 6.20
CA ILE A 349 18.26 -6.33 6.55
C ILE A 349 19.07 -5.50 7.53
N GLY A 350 19.00 -4.19 7.46
CA GLY A 350 19.63 -3.29 8.42
C GLY A 350 19.13 -3.44 9.87
N ARG A 351 18.07 -4.23 10.12
CA ARG A 351 17.67 -4.65 11.48
C ARG A 351 18.60 -5.68 12.08
N ALA A 352 19.28 -6.51 11.26
CA ALA A 352 20.31 -7.42 11.73
C ALA A 352 21.66 -6.72 11.85
N GLY A 353 22.41 -7.00 12.90
CA GLY A 353 23.79 -6.51 13.03
C GLY A 353 23.96 -5.20 13.78
N HIS A 354 23.19 -4.96 14.85
CA HIS A 354 23.30 -3.75 15.71
C HIS A 354 24.69 -3.50 16.37
N ARG A 355 25.72 -4.29 16.07
CA ARG A 355 27.10 -4.04 16.55
C ARG A 355 27.90 -3.36 15.44
N MET A 356 28.66 -2.34 15.79
CA MET A 356 29.39 -1.41 14.91
C MET A 356 30.29 -2.04 13.82
N ASP A 357 30.58 -3.34 13.89
CA ASP A 357 31.41 -4.08 12.94
C ASP A 357 30.68 -5.32 12.37
N ALA A 358 29.37 -5.45 12.59
CA ALA A 358 28.63 -6.64 12.17
C ALA A 358 28.10 -6.48 10.74
N VAL A 359 28.29 -7.52 9.94
CA VAL A 359 27.70 -7.63 8.62
C VAL A 359 26.20 -7.86 8.77
N SER A 360 25.37 -7.00 8.19
CA SER A 360 23.91 -7.20 8.13
C SER A 360 23.60 -8.40 7.25
N ARG A 361 22.99 -9.46 7.84
CA ARG A 361 22.75 -10.73 7.16
C ARG A 361 21.26 -10.94 6.91
N GLY A 362 20.92 -11.37 5.70
CA GLY A 362 19.56 -11.72 5.35
C GLY A 362 19.44 -12.81 4.30
N THR A 363 18.29 -13.49 4.32
CA THR A 363 17.89 -14.48 3.32
C THR A 363 16.56 -14.09 2.72
N ILE A 364 16.49 -13.99 1.39
CA ILE A 364 15.22 -13.85 0.66
C ILE A 364 14.76 -15.25 0.30
N VAL A 365 13.58 -15.65 0.77
CA VAL A 365 12.92 -16.93 0.43
C VAL A 365 11.93 -16.65 -0.69
N THR A 366 12.22 -17.12 -1.89
CA THR A 366 11.41 -16.88 -3.08
C THR A 366 10.42 -18.03 -3.33
N THR A 367 9.35 -17.75 -4.05
CA THR A 367 8.21 -18.66 -4.22
C THR A 367 7.91 -19.00 -5.68
N ARG A 368 8.44 -18.23 -6.64
CA ARG A 368 8.16 -18.39 -8.07
C ARG A 368 9.33 -17.88 -8.90
N PRO A 369 9.46 -18.34 -10.16
CA PRO A 369 10.56 -17.93 -11.04
C PRO A 369 10.72 -16.41 -11.21
N ASP A 370 9.63 -15.68 -11.50
CA ASP A 370 9.69 -14.22 -11.64
C ASP A 370 10.05 -13.53 -10.33
N ASP A 371 9.52 -14.01 -9.20
CA ASP A 371 9.86 -13.55 -7.84
C ASP A 371 11.36 -13.78 -7.53
N THR A 372 11.89 -14.93 -8.03
CA THR A 372 13.32 -15.24 -7.86
C THR A 372 14.20 -14.30 -8.70
N LEU A 373 13.88 -14.10 -9.97
CA LEU A 373 14.65 -13.18 -10.85
C LEU A 373 14.64 -11.75 -10.27
N GLU A 374 13.49 -11.27 -9.79
CA GLU A 374 13.34 -9.97 -9.13
C GLU A 374 14.19 -9.87 -7.86
N ALA A 375 14.12 -10.90 -7.00
CA ALA A 375 14.91 -10.96 -5.77
C ALA A 375 16.43 -10.98 -6.04
N LEU A 376 16.87 -11.68 -7.10
CA LEU A 376 18.27 -11.71 -7.53
C LEU A 376 18.75 -10.32 -7.97
N ALA A 377 17.96 -9.61 -8.80
CA ALA A 377 18.25 -8.25 -9.23
C ALA A 377 18.33 -7.29 -8.04
N ILE A 378 17.31 -7.29 -7.16
CA ILE A 378 17.27 -6.43 -5.97
C ILE A 378 18.46 -6.71 -5.03
N ALA A 379 18.77 -7.99 -4.78
CA ALA A 379 19.88 -8.35 -3.90
C ALA A 379 21.25 -7.99 -4.47
N ARG A 380 21.45 -8.08 -5.80
CA ARG A 380 22.67 -7.60 -6.46
C ARG A 380 22.79 -6.08 -6.33
N ARG A 381 21.68 -5.34 -6.63
CA ARG A 381 21.64 -3.88 -6.54
C ARG A 381 21.91 -3.41 -5.10
N ALA A 382 21.34 -4.07 -4.12
CA ALA A 382 21.59 -3.76 -2.70
C ALA A 382 23.07 -3.89 -2.32
N ARG A 383 23.76 -4.93 -2.84
CA ARG A 383 25.22 -5.10 -2.63
C ARG A 383 26.05 -4.04 -3.34
N ALA A 384 25.56 -3.52 -4.46
CA ALA A 384 26.19 -2.46 -5.23
C ALA A 384 25.87 -1.04 -4.71
N GLY A 385 24.93 -0.90 -3.77
CA GLY A 385 24.46 0.40 -3.29
C GLY A 385 23.57 1.15 -4.30
N GLU A 386 23.03 0.45 -5.30
CA GLU A 386 22.16 1.01 -6.34
C GLU A 386 20.72 1.05 -5.87
N VAL A 387 20.33 2.11 -5.18
CA VAL A 387 18.98 2.31 -4.63
C VAL A 387 18.11 3.21 -5.49
N GLU A 388 16.80 3.10 -5.31
CA GLU A 388 15.82 3.92 -6.00
C GLU A 388 15.91 5.39 -5.55
N PRO A 389 15.65 6.36 -6.45
CA PRO A 389 15.53 7.76 -6.07
C PRO A 389 14.37 7.97 -5.10
N ALA A 390 14.48 8.93 -4.19
CA ALA A 390 13.39 9.30 -3.29
C ALA A 390 12.25 9.96 -4.08
N ALA A 391 11.06 9.37 -4.03
CA ALA A 391 9.86 9.97 -4.63
C ALA A 391 9.35 11.11 -3.74
N ILE A 392 9.82 12.36 -3.98
CA ILE A 392 9.36 13.51 -3.20
C ILE A 392 7.95 13.91 -3.63
N HIS A 393 7.05 14.06 -2.66
CA HIS A 393 5.68 14.47 -2.93
C HIS A 393 5.58 15.98 -3.14
N GLU A 394 5.46 16.40 -4.40
CA GLU A 394 5.48 17.83 -4.79
C GLU A 394 4.10 18.38 -5.15
N GLY A 395 3.90 19.67 -4.92
CA GLY A 395 2.79 20.47 -5.46
C GLY A 395 1.39 20.15 -4.91
N SER A 396 1.23 19.47 -3.75
CA SER A 396 -0.06 19.04 -3.18
C SER A 396 -0.97 20.20 -2.84
N LEU A 397 -2.02 20.45 -3.64
CA LEU A 397 -2.93 21.58 -3.43
C LEU A 397 -3.81 21.44 -2.18
N ASP A 398 -4.08 20.24 -1.73
CA ASP A 398 -4.79 19.98 -0.47
C ASP A 398 -3.92 20.29 0.76
N VAL A 399 -2.59 20.10 0.64
CA VAL A 399 -1.64 20.58 1.65
C VAL A 399 -1.63 22.13 1.67
N VAL A 400 -1.63 22.78 0.52
CA VAL A 400 -1.76 24.27 0.44
C VAL A 400 -3.08 24.71 1.09
N ALA A 401 -4.19 24.02 0.78
CA ALA A 401 -5.50 24.30 1.38
C ALA A 401 -5.50 24.13 2.91
N ASN A 402 -4.72 23.17 3.42
CA ASN A 402 -4.54 22.94 4.84
C ASN A 402 -3.67 24.04 5.51
N GLN A 403 -2.61 24.50 4.83
CA GLN A 403 -1.65 25.41 5.42
C GLN A 403 -2.11 26.87 5.43
N ILE A 404 -2.87 27.34 4.43
CA ILE A 404 -3.40 28.72 4.40
C ILE A 404 -4.19 29.05 5.68
N PRO A 405 -5.22 28.26 6.09
CA PRO A 405 -5.96 28.52 7.33
C PRO A 405 -5.06 28.47 8.58
N GLY A 406 -4.04 27.59 8.60
CA GLY A 406 -3.07 27.51 9.68
C GLY A 406 -2.19 28.77 9.81
N ILE A 407 -1.77 29.37 8.69
CA ILE A 407 -1.02 30.62 8.65
C ILE A 407 -1.91 31.77 9.17
N VAL A 408 -3.12 31.88 8.62
CA VAL A 408 -4.06 32.95 9.01
C VAL A 408 -4.48 32.83 10.47
N GLN A 409 -4.74 31.58 10.96
CA GLN A 409 -5.08 31.34 12.36
C GLN A 409 -3.98 31.81 13.31
N SER A 410 -2.72 31.69 12.92
CA SER A 410 -1.58 32.10 13.73
C SER A 410 -1.37 33.63 13.77
N GLN A 411 -1.77 34.36 12.73
CA GLN A 411 -1.52 35.80 12.55
C GLN A 411 -2.77 36.67 12.71
N GLY A 412 -3.98 36.05 12.72
CA GLY A 412 -5.28 36.71 12.71
C GLY A 412 -5.68 37.17 11.32
N ALA A 413 -4.76 37.80 10.59
CA ALA A 413 -4.89 38.21 9.19
C ALA A 413 -3.51 38.29 8.53
N THR A 414 -3.45 38.07 7.23
CA THR A 414 -2.20 38.18 6.44
C THR A 414 -2.49 38.62 5.00
N PHE A 415 -1.46 39.01 4.26
CA PHE A 415 -1.57 39.30 2.83
C PHE A 415 -1.33 38.00 2.02
N VAL A 416 -1.93 37.95 0.84
CA VAL A 416 -1.77 36.79 -0.08
C VAL A 416 -0.29 36.58 -0.41
N GLU A 417 0.45 37.65 -0.74
CA GLU A 417 1.89 37.58 -1.03
C GLU A 417 2.68 36.92 0.10
N THR A 418 2.45 37.34 1.36
CA THR A 418 3.14 36.76 2.53
C THR A 418 2.82 35.28 2.71
N ALA A 419 1.55 34.89 2.61
CA ALA A 419 1.15 33.50 2.75
C ALA A 419 1.69 32.61 1.60
N TYR A 420 1.71 33.16 0.37
CA TYR A 420 2.29 32.49 -0.79
C TYR A 420 3.81 32.30 -0.65
N GLU A 421 4.53 33.33 -0.21
CA GLU A 421 5.97 33.25 0.02
C GLU A 421 6.34 32.19 1.08
N ILE A 422 5.56 32.10 2.17
CA ILE A 422 5.79 31.07 3.20
C ILE A 422 5.66 29.66 2.60
N VAL A 423 4.64 29.42 1.78
CA VAL A 423 4.40 28.10 1.18
C VAL A 423 5.45 27.80 0.10
N SER A 424 5.69 28.74 -0.82
CA SER A 424 6.55 28.53 -2.00
C SER A 424 8.05 28.44 -1.67
N ARG A 425 8.49 28.91 -0.50
CA ARG A 425 9.88 28.72 -0.05
C ARG A 425 10.23 27.29 0.27
N SER A 426 9.24 26.44 0.58
CA SER A 426 9.46 25.03 0.83
C SER A 426 9.67 24.26 -0.49
N TYR A 427 10.57 23.29 -0.49
CA TYR A 427 10.93 22.52 -1.69
C TYR A 427 9.72 21.87 -2.40
N PRO A 428 8.77 21.24 -1.71
CA PRO A 428 7.61 20.64 -2.37
C PRO A 428 6.75 21.64 -3.16
N PHE A 429 6.83 22.92 -2.84
CA PHE A 429 6.00 23.97 -3.45
C PHE A 429 6.78 25.01 -4.24
N ARG A 430 8.07 24.74 -4.55
CA ARG A 430 8.92 25.67 -5.33
C ARG A 430 8.39 25.98 -6.73
N ALA A 431 7.60 25.06 -7.32
CA ALA A 431 6.97 25.24 -8.62
C ALA A 431 5.49 25.72 -8.53
N LEU A 432 4.96 25.94 -7.31
CA LEU A 432 3.60 26.44 -7.12
C LEU A 432 3.50 27.85 -7.69
N THR A 433 2.56 28.08 -8.59
CA THR A 433 2.28 29.41 -9.12
C THR A 433 1.34 30.19 -8.21
N GLU A 434 1.47 31.53 -8.23
CA GLU A 434 0.54 32.37 -7.47
C GLU A 434 -0.93 32.20 -7.93
N ALA A 435 -1.15 31.90 -9.21
CA ALA A 435 -2.48 31.62 -9.74
C ALA A 435 -3.09 30.37 -9.08
N GLN A 436 -2.36 29.26 -9.01
CA GLN A 436 -2.80 28.03 -8.32
C GLN A 436 -3.08 28.29 -6.83
N PHE A 437 -2.22 29.07 -6.17
CA PHE A 437 -2.43 29.44 -4.77
C PHE A 437 -3.73 30.24 -4.58
N ARG A 438 -4.02 31.21 -5.47
CA ARG A 438 -5.25 32.00 -5.45
C ARG A 438 -6.50 31.17 -5.77
N ASP A 439 -6.39 30.16 -6.63
CA ASP A 439 -7.48 29.22 -6.92
C ASP A 439 -7.84 28.42 -5.66
N VAL A 440 -6.84 27.89 -4.95
CA VAL A 440 -7.03 27.21 -3.66
C VAL A 440 -7.65 28.14 -2.63
N LEU A 441 -7.15 29.37 -2.51
CA LEU A 441 -7.67 30.40 -1.59
C LEU A 441 -9.14 30.73 -1.88
N SER A 442 -9.50 30.83 -3.17
CA SER A 442 -10.86 31.11 -3.61
C SER A 442 -11.82 29.98 -3.20
N GLU A 443 -11.37 28.72 -3.29
CA GLU A 443 -12.16 27.58 -2.81
C GLU A 443 -12.34 27.59 -1.28
N LEU A 444 -11.29 27.89 -0.53
CA LEU A 444 -11.38 28.01 0.92
C LEU A 444 -12.33 29.14 1.34
N HIS A 445 -12.34 30.24 0.60
CA HIS A 445 -13.29 31.35 0.81
C HIS A 445 -14.74 30.92 0.51
N ARG A 446 -15.00 30.25 -0.62
CA ARG A 446 -16.32 29.69 -0.96
C ARG A 446 -16.84 28.71 0.10
N ASN A 447 -15.94 27.88 0.64
CA ASN A 447 -16.27 26.93 1.71
C ASN A 447 -16.32 27.58 3.12
N ARG A 448 -16.15 28.92 3.20
CA ARG A 448 -16.20 29.70 4.44
C ARG A 448 -15.17 29.29 5.49
N ILE A 449 -14.03 28.78 5.04
CA ILE A 449 -12.91 28.38 5.91
C ILE A 449 -12.07 29.60 6.26
N VAL A 450 -11.86 30.49 5.28
CA VAL A 450 -11.22 31.79 5.47
C VAL A 450 -12.05 32.88 4.80
N TRP A 451 -11.82 34.15 5.17
CA TRP A 451 -12.29 35.30 4.42
C TRP A 451 -11.16 35.82 3.54
N PHE A 452 -11.47 36.09 2.27
CA PHE A 452 -10.54 36.67 1.31
C PHE A 452 -11.13 37.93 0.72
N ASP A 453 -10.43 39.05 0.93
CA ASP A 453 -10.75 40.33 0.32
C ASP A 453 -9.81 40.55 -0.88
N GLU A 454 -10.34 40.33 -2.09
CA GLU A 454 -9.60 40.54 -3.35
C GLU A 454 -9.15 41.98 -3.54
N SER A 455 -9.87 42.96 -3.00
CA SER A 455 -9.56 44.41 -3.20
C SER A 455 -8.38 44.84 -2.35
N GLU A 456 -8.19 44.27 -1.16
CA GLU A 456 -7.09 44.54 -0.25
C GLU A 456 -5.98 43.46 -0.31
N ASP A 457 -6.18 42.43 -1.11
CA ASP A 457 -5.30 41.24 -1.23
C ASP A 457 -5.00 40.60 0.14
N ARG A 458 -6.05 40.53 0.98
CA ARG A 458 -5.97 40.17 2.40
C ARG A 458 -6.78 38.91 2.73
N ILE A 459 -6.19 38.07 3.56
CA ILE A 459 -6.81 36.85 4.08
C ILE A 459 -7.05 37.02 5.58
N GLU A 460 -8.27 36.70 6.04
CA GLU A 460 -8.65 36.78 7.46
C GLU A 460 -9.30 35.46 7.92
N THR A 461 -9.29 35.28 9.25
CA THR A 461 -10.00 34.14 9.84
C THR A 461 -11.51 34.28 9.67
N SER A 462 -12.18 33.16 9.40
CA SER A 462 -13.64 33.02 9.47
C SER A 462 -14.07 32.35 10.76
N GLY A 463 -15.37 32.30 11.04
CA GLY A 463 -15.91 31.54 12.16
C GLY A 463 -15.61 30.01 12.08
N GLY A 464 -15.26 29.52 10.91
CA GLY A 464 -14.93 28.10 10.65
C GLY A 464 -13.45 27.75 10.68
N THR A 465 -12.54 28.74 10.63
CA THR A 465 -11.10 28.54 10.50
C THR A 465 -10.53 27.63 11.59
N TRP A 466 -10.82 27.95 12.85
CA TRP A 466 -10.32 27.18 13.99
C TRP A 466 -10.77 25.71 13.94
N GLN A 467 -12.05 25.47 13.70
CA GLN A 467 -12.61 24.11 13.64
C GLN A 467 -12.01 23.31 12.49
N TYR A 468 -11.83 23.97 11.33
CA TYR A 468 -11.21 23.34 10.16
C TYR A 468 -9.76 22.94 10.45
N VAL A 469 -8.93 23.84 10.99
CA VAL A 469 -7.51 23.58 11.28
C VAL A 469 -7.36 22.40 12.23
N TYR A 470 -8.12 22.36 13.33
CA TYR A 470 -8.04 21.25 14.29
C TYR A 470 -8.61 19.93 13.75
N ALA A 471 -9.58 19.96 12.85
CA ALA A 471 -10.12 18.76 12.20
C ALA A 471 -9.17 18.19 11.13
N ASN A 472 -8.23 18.97 10.60
CA ASN A 472 -7.34 18.61 9.51
C ASN A 472 -5.85 18.74 9.86
N LEU A 473 -5.46 18.49 11.12
CA LEU A 473 -4.06 18.53 11.55
C LEU A 473 -3.19 17.48 10.84
N SER A 474 -3.78 16.39 10.39
CA SER A 474 -3.11 15.30 9.68
C SER A 474 -3.49 15.28 8.21
N MET A 475 -2.49 15.05 7.35
CA MET A 475 -2.69 14.75 5.93
C MET A 475 -2.83 13.25 5.66
N ILE A 476 -2.74 12.40 6.69
CA ILE A 476 -3.06 10.98 6.56
C ILE A 476 -4.55 10.87 6.21
N PRO A 477 -4.93 10.12 5.16
CA PRO A 477 -6.33 9.84 4.89
C PRO A 477 -6.99 9.18 6.09
N ASP A 478 -8.17 9.66 6.48
CA ASP A 478 -8.97 9.00 7.51
C ASP A 478 -9.69 7.80 6.85
N GLU A 479 -9.07 6.64 6.87
CA GLU A 479 -9.75 5.38 6.55
C GLU A 479 -10.56 4.96 7.76
N GLU A 480 -11.84 4.63 7.54
CA GLU A 480 -12.66 4.05 8.60
C GLU A 480 -12.15 2.64 8.90
N THR A 481 -11.87 2.39 10.17
CA THR A 481 -11.47 1.07 10.65
C THR A 481 -12.50 0.56 11.62
N TYR A 482 -12.87 -0.70 11.48
CA TYR A 482 -13.79 -1.39 12.39
C TYR A 482 -12.99 -2.11 13.47
N GLU A 483 -13.37 -1.90 14.72
CA GLU A 483 -12.79 -2.65 15.83
C GLU A 483 -13.31 -4.09 15.84
N VAL A 484 -12.39 -5.06 15.93
CA VAL A 484 -12.76 -6.47 16.07
C VAL A 484 -12.78 -6.84 17.54
N THR A 485 -13.94 -7.23 18.03
CA THR A 485 -14.15 -7.54 19.46
C THR A 485 -14.64 -8.99 19.64
N ASP A 486 -13.95 -9.76 20.48
CA ASP A 486 -14.40 -11.09 20.88
C ASP A 486 -15.61 -10.99 21.82
N ILE A 487 -16.72 -11.62 21.45
CA ILE A 487 -17.97 -11.60 22.24
C ILE A 487 -17.77 -12.26 23.62
N ALA A 488 -16.94 -13.30 23.72
CA ALA A 488 -16.78 -14.07 24.93
C ALA A 488 -15.95 -13.32 25.97
N SER A 489 -14.88 -12.66 25.57
CA SER A 489 -13.96 -11.95 26.47
C SER A 489 -14.18 -10.43 26.50
N SER A 490 -14.95 -9.86 25.58
CA SER A 490 -15.10 -8.42 25.36
C SER A 490 -13.76 -7.70 25.13
N LYS A 491 -12.76 -8.42 24.64
CA LYS A 491 -11.44 -7.85 24.31
C LYS A 491 -11.37 -7.48 22.85
N GLN A 492 -10.74 -6.36 22.58
CA GLN A 492 -10.35 -5.97 21.22
C GLN A 492 -9.24 -6.91 20.75
N ILE A 493 -9.47 -7.56 19.60
CA ILE A 493 -8.53 -8.48 18.97
C ILE A 493 -7.64 -7.72 17.99
N GLY A 494 -8.24 -6.77 17.26
CA GLY A 494 -7.56 -5.98 16.26
C GLY A 494 -8.50 -5.03 15.55
N THR A 495 -8.15 -4.64 14.34
CA THR A 495 -8.97 -3.80 13.46
C THR A 495 -9.05 -4.42 12.06
N LEU A 496 -10.16 -4.17 11.37
CA LEU A 496 -10.35 -4.45 9.94
C LEU A 496 -10.57 -3.12 9.22
N ASP A 497 -10.04 -2.98 8.01
CA ASP A 497 -10.31 -1.82 7.19
C ASP A 497 -11.74 -1.88 6.60
N GLU A 498 -12.31 -0.72 6.30
CA GLU A 498 -13.65 -0.58 5.75
C GLU A 498 -13.82 -1.43 4.48
N ARG A 499 -12.79 -1.52 3.64
CA ARG A 499 -12.82 -2.33 2.41
C ARG A 499 -13.01 -3.81 2.69
N PHE A 500 -12.34 -4.35 3.71
CA PHE A 500 -12.56 -5.74 4.12
C PHE A 500 -13.97 -5.93 4.65
N VAL A 501 -14.43 -5.03 5.53
CA VAL A 501 -15.74 -5.15 6.14
C VAL A 501 -16.85 -5.10 5.09
N VAL A 502 -16.81 -4.14 4.16
CA VAL A 502 -17.78 -4.01 3.08
C VAL A 502 -17.78 -5.22 2.14
N ASN A 503 -16.61 -5.82 1.88
CA ASN A 503 -16.48 -6.90 0.91
C ASN A 503 -16.70 -8.29 1.50
N PHE A 504 -16.33 -8.54 2.76
CA PHE A 504 -16.21 -9.88 3.35
C PHE A 504 -16.90 -10.04 4.70
N ALA A 505 -17.13 -8.97 5.47
CA ALA A 505 -17.63 -9.11 6.83
C ALA A 505 -19.16 -9.30 6.87
N THR A 506 -19.62 -10.50 6.53
CA THR A 506 -21.00 -10.92 6.74
C THR A 506 -21.12 -11.85 7.95
N PRO A 507 -22.17 -11.73 8.78
CA PRO A 507 -22.39 -12.67 9.88
C PRO A 507 -22.39 -14.12 9.41
N GLY A 508 -21.55 -14.95 10.05
CA GLY A 508 -21.34 -16.36 9.70
C GLY A 508 -20.03 -16.63 8.92
N GLU A 509 -19.46 -15.62 8.28
CA GLU A 509 -18.16 -15.75 7.62
C GLU A 509 -17.01 -15.93 8.63
N VAL A 510 -15.95 -16.60 8.20
CA VAL A 510 -14.78 -16.95 9.03
C VAL A 510 -13.54 -16.33 8.43
N PHE A 511 -12.71 -15.75 9.28
CA PHE A 511 -11.43 -15.17 8.87
C PHE A 511 -10.34 -15.48 9.91
N VAL A 512 -9.07 -15.33 9.49
CA VAL A 512 -7.91 -15.53 10.37
C VAL A 512 -7.38 -14.16 10.81
N GLN A 513 -7.19 -13.98 12.13
CA GLN A 513 -6.51 -12.83 12.70
C GLN A 513 -5.74 -13.24 13.97
N ARG A 514 -4.52 -12.77 14.14
CA ARG A 514 -3.57 -13.20 15.18
C ARG A 514 -3.22 -14.71 15.09
N GLY A 515 -3.29 -15.25 13.86
CA GLY A 515 -3.13 -16.68 13.61
C GLY A 515 -4.27 -17.55 14.17
N GLU A 516 -5.34 -16.98 14.73
CA GLU A 516 -6.55 -17.66 15.23
C GLU A 516 -7.70 -17.44 14.26
N MET A 517 -8.61 -18.41 14.19
CA MET A 517 -9.78 -18.32 13.34
C MET A 517 -10.96 -17.75 14.10
N TRP A 518 -11.65 -16.81 13.46
CA TRP A 518 -12.73 -16.05 14.03
C TRP A 518 -13.96 -16.09 13.12
N ARG A 519 -15.12 -16.36 13.72
CA ARG A 519 -16.40 -16.27 13.02
C ARG A 519 -17.06 -14.94 13.34
N ILE A 520 -17.47 -14.21 12.31
CA ILE A 520 -18.22 -12.97 12.43
C ILE A 520 -19.63 -13.30 12.93
N ALA A 521 -20.00 -12.74 14.08
CA ALA A 521 -21.33 -12.89 14.64
C ALA A 521 -22.23 -11.69 14.29
N GLU A 522 -21.67 -10.47 14.29
CA GLU A 522 -22.42 -9.25 14.07
C GLU A 522 -21.47 -8.17 13.53
N VAL A 523 -21.94 -7.33 12.61
CA VAL A 523 -21.26 -6.11 12.18
C VAL A 523 -22.14 -4.94 12.57
N ASP A 524 -21.61 -4.01 13.36
CA ASP A 524 -22.26 -2.78 13.77
C ASP A 524 -21.60 -1.61 13.04
N ASP A 525 -22.22 -1.19 11.94
CA ASP A 525 -21.73 -0.10 11.09
C ASP A 525 -21.81 1.27 11.78
N ASP A 526 -22.77 1.45 12.70
CA ASP A 526 -22.93 2.73 13.41
C ASP A 526 -21.84 2.94 14.48
N GLU A 527 -21.42 1.84 15.14
CA GLU A 527 -20.36 1.88 16.15
C GLU A 527 -18.97 1.57 15.56
N GLY A 528 -18.87 1.11 14.29
CA GLY A 528 -17.62 0.69 13.66
C GLY A 528 -17.03 -0.56 14.33
N VAL A 529 -17.87 -1.55 14.72
CA VAL A 529 -17.44 -2.73 15.48
C VAL A 529 -17.86 -4.02 14.77
N VAL A 530 -16.92 -4.94 14.63
CA VAL A 530 -17.16 -6.33 14.19
C VAL A 530 -17.05 -7.25 15.39
N LYS A 531 -18.16 -7.85 15.79
CA LYS A 531 -18.21 -8.81 16.91
C LYS A 531 -17.94 -10.23 16.40
N VAL A 532 -16.99 -10.92 17.01
CA VAL A 532 -16.51 -12.24 16.56
C VAL A 532 -16.48 -13.27 17.69
N SER A 533 -16.46 -14.54 17.32
CA SER A 533 -16.23 -15.66 18.24
C SER A 533 -15.12 -16.56 17.71
N PRO A 534 -14.23 -17.09 18.58
CA PRO A 534 -13.18 -18.01 18.15
C PRO A 534 -13.78 -19.35 17.69
N ILE A 535 -13.18 -19.95 16.67
CA ILE A 535 -13.57 -21.27 16.16
C ILE A 535 -12.33 -22.10 15.78
N GLU A 536 -12.48 -23.41 15.84
CA GLU A 536 -11.52 -24.38 15.28
C GLU A 536 -12.05 -24.85 13.92
N ASP A 537 -11.83 -24.08 12.87
CA ASP A 537 -12.26 -24.43 11.51
C ASP A 537 -11.10 -24.20 10.55
N PRO A 538 -10.56 -25.24 9.87
CA PRO A 538 -9.44 -25.10 8.96
C PRO A 538 -9.76 -24.37 7.65
N ALA A 539 -11.03 -24.08 7.38
CA ALA A 539 -11.48 -23.45 6.14
C ALA A 539 -11.72 -21.93 6.25
N GLY A 540 -11.15 -21.27 7.27
CA GLY A 540 -11.32 -19.82 7.49
C GLY A 540 -10.69 -18.98 6.37
N GLU A 541 -11.40 -17.97 5.89
CA GLU A 541 -10.84 -16.98 4.97
C GLU A 541 -9.90 -16.02 5.73
N ILE A 542 -8.70 -15.81 5.17
CA ILE A 542 -7.77 -14.83 5.68
C ILE A 542 -8.23 -13.44 5.20
N PRO A 543 -8.30 -12.43 6.09
CA PRO A 543 -8.71 -11.11 5.69
C PRO A 543 -7.88 -10.60 4.51
N SER A 544 -8.52 -10.22 3.42
CA SER A 544 -7.84 -9.58 2.31
C SER A 544 -7.70 -8.08 2.64
N TRP A 545 -6.63 -7.71 3.33
CA TRP A 545 -6.24 -6.31 3.36
C TRP A 545 -5.73 -5.93 1.98
N ILE A 546 -6.51 -5.18 1.25
CA ILE A 546 -6.06 -4.54 0.02
C ILE A 546 -5.19 -3.35 0.47
N GLY A 547 -3.97 -3.65 0.91
CA GLY A 547 -2.91 -2.66 0.99
C GLY A 547 -2.49 -2.29 -0.43
N GLN A 548 -2.01 -1.07 -0.60
CA GLN A 548 -1.36 -0.68 -1.84
C GLN A 548 -0.22 -1.66 -2.12
N GLU A 549 -0.21 -2.28 -3.29
CA GLU A 549 0.85 -3.19 -3.69
C GLU A 549 2.16 -2.39 -3.80
N ILE A 550 3.26 -2.92 -3.27
CA ILE A 550 4.55 -2.24 -3.35
C ILE A 550 4.99 -2.25 -4.82
N PRO A 551 5.13 -1.09 -5.48
CA PRO A 551 5.50 -1.08 -6.89
C PRO A 551 6.96 -1.52 -7.07
N VAL A 552 7.20 -2.38 -8.05
CA VAL A 552 8.56 -2.71 -8.51
C VAL A 552 9.06 -1.58 -9.40
N PRO A 553 10.22 -0.99 -9.12
CA PRO A 553 10.78 0.09 -9.91
C PRO A 553 11.18 -0.33 -11.32
N TYR A 554 11.18 0.61 -12.25
CA TYR A 554 11.63 0.41 -13.64
C TYR A 554 13.03 -0.22 -13.71
N ALA A 555 14.00 0.30 -12.96
CA ALA A 555 15.38 -0.19 -12.99
C ALA A 555 15.53 -1.65 -12.53
N VAL A 556 14.71 -2.12 -11.61
CA VAL A 556 14.68 -3.52 -11.18
C VAL A 556 14.08 -4.40 -12.28
N ALA A 557 12.97 -3.95 -12.87
CA ALA A 557 12.33 -4.68 -13.95
C ALA A 557 13.22 -4.80 -15.20
N GLN A 558 13.96 -3.74 -15.55
CA GLN A 558 14.93 -3.77 -16.63
C GLN A 558 16.03 -4.81 -16.36
N GLU A 559 16.57 -4.87 -15.16
CA GLU A 559 17.60 -5.85 -14.83
C GLU A 559 17.07 -7.30 -14.90
N VAL A 560 15.78 -7.53 -14.60
CA VAL A 560 15.15 -8.83 -14.88
C VAL A 560 15.10 -9.11 -16.37
N GLY A 561 14.86 -8.09 -17.22
CA GLY A 561 14.97 -8.15 -18.67
C GLY A 561 16.38 -8.55 -19.14
N GLU A 562 17.41 -7.88 -18.60
CA GLU A 562 18.82 -8.20 -18.87
C GLU A 562 19.18 -9.65 -18.49
N ILE A 563 18.70 -10.16 -17.37
CA ILE A 563 18.88 -11.57 -16.97
C ILE A 563 18.28 -12.50 -18.04
N ARG A 564 17.09 -12.16 -18.56
CA ARG A 564 16.41 -12.95 -19.58
C ARG A 564 17.13 -12.89 -20.92
N ASP A 565 17.70 -11.74 -21.30
CA ASP A 565 18.52 -11.59 -22.52
C ASP A 565 19.77 -12.46 -22.46
N VAL A 566 20.50 -12.42 -21.34
CA VAL A 566 21.68 -13.27 -21.11
C VAL A 566 21.30 -14.74 -21.18
N ALA A 567 20.16 -15.15 -20.59
CA ALA A 567 19.68 -16.51 -20.63
C ALA A 567 19.30 -16.95 -22.07
N GLU A 568 18.57 -16.11 -22.82
CA GLU A 568 18.19 -16.36 -24.22
C GLU A 568 19.43 -16.58 -25.09
N ALA A 569 20.41 -15.68 -24.99
CA ALA A 569 21.63 -15.74 -25.80
C ALA A 569 22.41 -17.04 -25.59
N GLN A 570 22.51 -17.54 -24.37
CA GLN A 570 23.22 -18.76 -24.04
C GLN A 570 22.45 -20.02 -24.43
N LEU A 571 21.14 -20.06 -24.12
CA LEU A 571 20.26 -21.16 -24.48
C LEU A 571 20.20 -21.32 -26.03
N ALA A 572 20.10 -20.22 -26.77
CA ALA A 572 20.15 -20.21 -28.24
C ALA A 572 21.52 -20.66 -28.78
N ALA A 573 22.60 -20.44 -28.04
CA ALA A 573 23.93 -20.96 -28.39
C ALA A 573 24.12 -22.44 -28.07
N GLY A 574 23.12 -23.11 -27.47
CA GLY A 574 23.09 -24.54 -27.13
C GLY A 574 23.58 -24.89 -25.72
N ALA A 575 23.67 -23.92 -24.83
CA ALA A 575 23.86 -24.18 -23.39
C ALA A 575 22.57 -24.80 -22.81
N ASP A 576 22.73 -25.64 -21.79
CA ASP A 576 21.60 -26.11 -20.99
C ASP A 576 21.25 -25.16 -19.84
N GLY A 577 20.06 -25.29 -19.26
CA GLY A 577 19.59 -24.45 -18.18
C GLY A 577 20.54 -24.44 -16.97
N ALA A 578 21.16 -25.59 -16.65
CA ALA A 578 22.13 -25.70 -15.55
C ALA A 578 23.42 -24.90 -15.83
N ALA A 579 23.87 -24.78 -17.09
CA ALA A 579 25.03 -23.95 -17.44
C ALA A 579 24.72 -22.47 -17.31
N VAL A 580 23.52 -22.04 -17.75
CA VAL A 580 23.03 -20.68 -17.58
C VAL A 580 22.90 -20.32 -16.09
N ALA A 581 22.32 -21.24 -15.29
CA ALA A 581 22.17 -21.05 -13.86
C ALA A 581 23.52 -20.84 -13.15
N ARG A 582 24.55 -21.64 -13.48
CA ARG A 582 25.89 -21.46 -12.91
C ARG A 582 26.52 -20.11 -13.24
N GLU A 583 26.35 -19.62 -14.47
CA GLU A 583 26.85 -18.30 -14.83
C GLU A 583 26.12 -17.20 -14.08
N LEU A 584 24.79 -17.23 -14.06
CA LEU A 584 23.99 -16.25 -13.32
C LEU A 584 24.28 -16.29 -11.81
N ALA A 585 24.43 -17.47 -11.19
CA ALA A 585 24.81 -17.60 -9.79
C ALA A 585 26.21 -17.02 -9.47
N SER A 586 27.07 -16.87 -10.47
CA SER A 586 28.35 -16.17 -10.28
C SER A 586 28.23 -14.64 -10.18
N ARG A 587 27.14 -14.08 -10.72
CA ARG A 587 26.85 -12.62 -10.75
C ARG A 587 25.83 -12.21 -9.70
N TYR A 588 24.84 -13.07 -9.45
CA TYR A 588 23.70 -12.83 -8.59
C TYR A 588 23.76 -13.68 -7.30
N PRO A 589 23.25 -13.20 -6.18
CA PRO A 589 23.40 -13.87 -4.88
C PRO A 589 22.40 -15.02 -4.64
N GLY A 590 22.21 -15.89 -5.61
CA GLY A 590 21.46 -17.14 -5.54
C GLY A 590 22.37 -18.37 -5.58
N ASP A 591 21.97 -19.48 -4.95
CA ASP A 591 22.62 -20.76 -5.17
C ASP A 591 22.22 -21.36 -6.54
N GLU A 592 22.99 -22.36 -7.02
CA GLU A 592 22.77 -22.94 -8.35
C GLU A 592 21.36 -23.52 -8.51
N TYR A 593 20.79 -24.16 -7.48
CA TYR A 593 19.46 -24.74 -7.51
C TYR A 593 18.37 -23.65 -7.66
N THR A 594 18.44 -22.59 -6.83
CA THR A 594 17.53 -21.45 -6.86
C THR A 594 17.51 -20.79 -8.25
N VAL A 595 18.70 -20.58 -8.84
CA VAL A 595 18.81 -19.95 -10.15
C VAL A 595 18.34 -20.90 -11.25
N GLU A 596 18.64 -22.21 -11.18
CA GLU A 596 18.17 -23.20 -12.15
C GLU A 596 16.63 -23.24 -12.20
N ARG A 597 15.96 -23.21 -11.05
CA ARG A 597 14.49 -23.12 -10.95
C ARG A 597 13.92 -21.86 -11.61
N ALA A 598 14.62 -20.74 -11.49
CA ALA A 598 14.22 -19.49 -12.14
C ALA A 598 14.46 -19.51 -13.66
N VAL A 599 15.45 -20.26 -14.13
CA VAL A 599 15.79 -20.42 -15.56
C VAL A 599 14.89 -21.44 -16.27
N ASP A 600 14.33 -22.43 -15.58
CA ASP A 600 13.44 -23.46 -16.16
C ASP A 600 12.34 -22.91 -17.12
N PRO A 601 11.57 -21.87 -16.77
CA PRO A 601 10.59 -21.29 -17.67
C PRO A 601 11.21 -20.59 -18.88
N LEU A 602 12.41 -20.04 -18.73
CA LEU A 602 13.14 -19.37 -19.81
C LEU A 602 13.63 -20.40 -20.84
N GLU A 603 14.17 -21.54 -20.38
CA GLU A 603 14.56 -22.65 -21.26
C GLU A 603 13.37 -23.19 -22.07
N ARG A 604 12.24 -23.44 -21.40
CA ARG A 604 11.00 -23.86 -22.09
C ARG A 604 10.47 -22.78 -23.04
N HIS A 605 10.69 -21.50 -22.73
CA HIS A 605 10.30 -20.41 -23.61
C HIS A 605 11.14 -20.40 -24.89
N VAL A 606 12.47 -20.51 -24.80
CA VAL A 606 13.38 -20.63 -25.95
C VAL A 606 13.06 -21.87 -26.77
N GLU A 607 12.80 -23.02 -26.15
CA GLU A 607 12.38 -24.24 -26.82
C GLU A 607 11.06 -24.08 -27.61
N SER A 608 10.16 -23.22 -27.15
CA SER A 608 8.90 -22.94 -27.85
C SER A 608 9.09 -22.16 -29.14
N GLY A 609 10.26 -21.53 -29.35
CA GLY A 609 10.58 -20.68 -30.47
C GLY A 609 9.88 -19.30 -30.43
N ALA A 610 9.27 -18.92 -29.32
CA ALA A 610 8.73 -17.56 -29.12
C ALA A 610 9.89 -16.58 -28.83
N PRO A 611 9.83 -15.32 -29.31
CA PRO A 611 10.79 -14.29 -28.91
C PRO A 611 10.76 -14.08 -27.40
N MET A 612 11.93 -14.00 -26.75
CA MET A 612 12.02 -13.72 -25.32
C MET A 612 11.72 -12.23 -25.08
N PRO A 613 10.81 -11.88 -24.15
CA PRO A 613 10.72 -10.50 -23.69
C PRO A 613 11.92 -10.17 -22.80
N THR A 614 12.62 -9.09 -23.13
CA THR A 614 13.88 -8.63 -22.50
C THR A 614 13.78 -7.15 -22.12
N ASP A 615 14.88 -6.53 -21.71
CA ASP A 615 14.96 -5.08 -21.47
C ASP A 615 14.85 -4.27 -22.77
N ASP A 616 15.26 -4.84 -23.92
CA ASP A 616 15.22 -4.21 -25.25
C ASP A 616 14.11 -4.76 -26.17
N ARG A 617 13.30 -5.71 -25.70
CA ARG A 617 12.22 -6.33 -26.49
C ARG A 617 10.94 -6.53 -25.72
N VAL A 618 9.85 -5.93 -26.22
CA VAL A 618 8.47 -6.16 -25.80
C VAL A 618 7.85 -7.29 -26.61
N LEU A 619 7.16 -8.23 -25.96
CA LEU A 619 6.46 -9.33 -26.64
C LEU A 619 4.95 -9.21 -26.47
N VAL A 620 4.21 -9.08 -27.58
CA VAL A 620 2.75 -9.04 -27.59
C VAL A 620 2.20 -10.43 -27.96
N GLU A 621 1.45 -11.03 -27.06
CA GLU A 621 0.87 -12.37 -27.19
C GLU A 621 -0.64 -12.31 -27.17
N ARG A 622 -1.28 -13.23 -27.87
CA ARG A 622 -2.75 -13.33 -27.86
C ARG A 622 -3.25 -14.76 -27.80
N GLU A 623 -4.15 -15.02 -26.87
CA GLU A 623 -4.94 -16.26 -26.80
C GLU A 623 -6.41 -15.92 -26.55
N GLY A 624 -7.26 -16.22 -27.54
CA GLY A 624 -8.69 -15.92 -27.44
C GLY A 624 -8.98 -14.41 -27.30
N ARG A 625 -9.52 -14.02 -26.14
CA ARG A 625 -9.86 -12.63 -25.80
C ARG A 625 -8.77 -11.93 -24.97
N THR A 626 -7.78 -12.64 -24.55
CA THR A 626 -6.69 -12.08 -23.72
C THR A 626 -5.52 -11.72 -24.61
N VAL A 627 -5.03 -10.49 -24.45
CA VAL A 627 -3.76 -10.02 -24.99
C VAL A 627 -2.83 -9.72 -23.83
N VAL A 628 -1.61 -10.28 -23.89
CA VAL A 628 -0.56 -10.01 -22.91
C VAL A 628 0.55 -9.23 -23.59
N VAL A 629 0.88 -8.07 -23.09
CA VAL A 629 2.05 -7.29 -23.47
C VAL A 629 3.12 -7.54 -22.41
N ASN A 630 4.09 -8.39 -22.71
CA ASN A 630 5.21 -8.65 -21.82
C ASN A 630 6.24 -7.54 -21.98
N ALA A 631 6.41 -6.72 -20.94
CA ALA A 631 7.27 -5.55 -20.95
C ALA A 631 7.90 -5.32 -19.57
N HIS A 632 9.24 -5.27 -19.51
CA HIS A 632 10.01 -5.15 -18.27
C HIS A 632 10.12 -3.68 -17.82
N LEU A 633 8.97 -3.04 -17.53
CA LEU A 633 8.91 -1.60 -17.28
C LEU A 633 8.64 -1.24 -15.82
N GLY A 634 8.45 -2.25 -14.97
CA GLY A 634 8.02 -2.04 -13.60
C GLY A 634 6.53 -1.73 -13.48
N HIS A 635 6.06 -1.57 -12.24
CA HIS A 635 4.61 -1.49 -11.97
C HIS A 635 3.97 -0.23 -12.55
N MET A 636 4.52 0.96 -12.22
CA MET A 636 3.90 2.25 -12.55
C MET A 636 3.91 2.56 -14.04
N ALA A 637 5.00 2.22 -14.74
CA ALA A 637 5.08 2.42 -16.18
C ALA A 637 4.18 1.44 -16.95
N ASN A 638 4.08 0.17 -16.52
CA ASN A 638 3.12 -0.80 -17.06
C ASN A 638 1.67 -0.37 -16.82
N GLU A 639 1.36 0.16 -15.60
CA GLU A 639 0.04 0.72 -15.29
C GLU A 639 -0.31 1.87 -16.23
N THR A 640 0.62 2.81 -16.43
CA THR A 640 0.44 3.95 -17.34
C THR A 640 0.19 3.50 -18.77
N LEU A 641 1.06 2.63 -19.30
CA LEU A 641 0.95 2.11 -20.66
C LEU A 641 -0.31 1.26 -20.84
N GLY A 642 -0.67 0.44 -19.86
CA GLY A 642 -1.89 -0.36 -19.85
C GLY A 642 -3.16 0.51 -19.92
N ARG A 643 -3.17 1.64 -19.21
CA ARG A 643 -4.28 2.62 -19.27
C ARG A 643 -4.37 3.30 -20.62
N VAL A 644 -3.24 3.65 -21.24
CA VAL A 644 -3.22 4.17 -22.62
C VAL A 644 -3.80 3.16 -23.59
N LEU A 645 -3.34 1.90 -23.53
CA LEU A 645 -3.86 0.80 -24.36
C LEU A 645 -5.35 0.58 -24.14
N SER A 646 -5.79 0.47 -22.91
CA SER A 646 -7.21 0.25 -22.56
C SER A 646 -8.09 1.40 -23.05
N ALA A 647 -7.66 2.66 -22.90
CA ALA A 647 -8.42 3.82 -23.35
C ALA A 647 -8.55 3.88 -24.86
N LEU A 648 -7.46 3.74 -25.61
CA LEU A 648 -7.47 3.86 -27.07
C LEU A 648 -8.14 2.67 -27.74
N LEU A 649 -7.92 1.43 -27.29
CA LEU A 649 -8.59 0.24 -27.80
C LEU A 649 -10.11 0.27 -27.45
N GLY A 650 -10.45 0.74 -26.26
CA GLY A 650 -11.84 0.95 -25.85
C GLY A 650 -12.56 1.98 -26.72
N GLN A 651 -11.88 3.08 -27.07
CA GLN A 651 -12.42 4.10 -27.98
C GLN A 651 -12.68 3.55 -29.40
N ARG A 652 -11.78 2.71 -29.95
CA ARG A 652 -11.93 2.08 -31.28
C ARG A 652 -13.14 1.16 -31.36
N THR A 653 -13.49 0.49 -30.25
CA THR A 653 -14.54 -0.55 -30.25
C THR A 653 -15.85 -0.12 -29.61
N GLY A 654 -15.85 0.99 -28.87
CA GLY A 654 -17.00 1.41 -28.05
C GLY A 654 -17.29 0.45 -26.89
N SER A 655 -16.34 -0.41 -26.50
CA SER A 655 -16.45 -1.41 -25.45
C SER A 655 -15.37 -1.21 -24.42
N SER A 656 -15.62 -1.54 -23.13
CA SER A 656 -14.60 -1.53 -22.10
C SER A 656 -13.58 -2.64 -22.35
N VAL A 657 -12.30 -2.33 -22.14
CA VAL A 657 -11.18 -3.26 -22.15
C VAL A 657 -10.79 -3.51 -20.70
N GLY A 658 -10.78 -4.78 -20.28
CA GLY A 658 -10.29 -5.17 -18.95
C GLY A 658 -8.77 -5.00 -18.88
N LEU A 659 -8.24 -4.65 -17.71
CA LEU A 659 -6.83 -4.39 -17.50
C LEU A 659 -6.38 -5.04 -16.20
N GLU A 660 -5.35 -5.90 -16.27
CA GLU A 660 -4.60 -6.43 -15.13
C GLU A 660 -3.10 -6.18 -15.39
N ILE A 661 -2.34 -5.89 -14.34
CA ILE A 661 -0.95 -5.46 -14.47
C ILE A 661 -0.08 -6.14 -13.43
N ASP A 662 1.10 -6.52 -13.87
CA ASP A 662 2.24 -6.86 -13.01
C ASP A 662 3.50 -6.11 -13.47
N PRO A 663 4.64 -6.17 -12.76
CA PRO A 663 5.85 -5.43 -13.13
C PRO A 663 6.43 -5.77 -14.51
N TYR A 664 6.03 -6.90 -15.07
CA TYR A 664 6.58 -7.49 -16.29
C TYR A 664 5.55 -7.67 -17.39
N ARG A 665 4.25 -7.43 -17.12
CA ARG A 665 3.14 -7.72 -18.03
C ARG A 665 1.99 -6.75 -17.89
N ILE A 666 1.34 -6.51 -19.03
CA ILE A 666 0.05 -5.82 -19.13
C ILE A 666 -0.92 -6.83 -19.75
N GLU A 667 -1.90 -7.29 -19.00
CA GLU A 667 -2.93 -8.21 -19.51
C GLU A 667 -4.21 -7.43 -19.84
N LEU A 668 -4.67 -7.56 -21.09
CA LEU A 668 -5.85 -6.89 -21.61
C LEU A 668 -6.94 -7.92 -21.94
N GLU A 669 -8.13 -7.79 -21.36
CA GLU A 669 -9.31 -8.54 -21.79
C GLU A 669 -10.04 -7.74 -22.88
N VAL A 670 -9.87 -8.13 -24.15
CA VAL A 670 -10.33 -7.39 -25.34
C VAL A 670 -11.53 -8.08 -26.01
N PRO A 671 -12.43 -7.30 -26.69
CA PRO A 671 -13.41 -7.86 -27.60
C PRO A 671 -12.74 -8.63 -28.74
N THR A 672 -13.45 -9.63 -29.31
CA THR A 672 -12.95 -10.44 -30.43
C THR A 672 -12.64 -9.64 -31.70
N SER A 673 -13.19 -8.44 -31.81
CA SER A 673 -12.94 -7.50 -32.93
C SER A 673 -11.56 -6.84 -32.89
N ILE A 674 -10.88 -6.81 -31.74
CA ILE A 674 -9.51 -6.27 -31.63
C ILE A 674 -8.53 -7.35 -32.04
N ALA A 675 -7.63 -7.02 -32.96
CA ALA A 675 -6.53 -7.88 -33.38
C ALA A 675 -5.23 -7.50 -32.67
N THR A 676 -4.21 -8.37 -32.70
CA THR A 676 -2.87 -8.05 -32.19
C THR A 676 -2.29 -6.81 -32.89
N SER A 677 -2.57 -6.66 -34.21
CA SER A 677 -2.16 -5.47 -34.98
C SER A 677 -2.71 -4.14 -34.44
N ASP A 678 -3.90 -4.15 -33.83
CA ASP A 678 -4.49 -2.93 -33.25
C ASP A 678 -3.72 -2.50 -31.98
N VAL A 679 -3.19 -3.47 -31.21
CA VAL A 679 -2.34 -3.21 -30.05
C VAL A 679 -0.97 -2.66 -30.49
N LEU A 680 -0.39 -3.26 -31.56
CA LEU A 680 0.86 -2.77 -32.15
C LEU A 680 0.71 -1.34 -32.65
N GLU A 681 -0.36 -1.06 -33.40
CA GLU A 681 -0.64 0.29 -33.91
C GLU A 681 -0.76 1.32 -32.78
N VAL A 682 -1.37 0.96 -31.64
CA VAL A 682 -1.42 1.85 -30.48
C VAL A 682 -0.02 2.09 -29.90
N LEU A 683 0.81 1.05 -29.76
CA LEU A 683 2.18 1.19 -29.25
C LEU A 683 3.08 2.02 -30.16
N GLU A 684 2.97 1.84 -31.50
CA GLU A 684 3.85 2.49 -32.48
C GLU A 684 3.39 3.90 -32.85
N GLU A 685 2.07 4.16 -32.89
CA GLU A 685 1.51 5.43 -33.39
C GLU A 685 1.13 6.43 -32.28
N THR A 686 1.04 6.00 -31.00
CA THR A 686 0.71 6.94 -29.92
C THR A 686 1.82 7.98 -29.74
N ASP A 687 1.46 9.26 -29.80
CA ASP A 687 2.41 10.34 -29.55
C ASP A 687 2.78 10.38 -28.06
N PRO A 688 4.07 10.24 -27.68
CA PRO A 688 4.52 10.31 -26.29
C PRO A 688 4.05 11.55 -25.54
N GLY A 689 3.94 12.70 -26.23
CA GLY A 689 3.44 13.95 -25.66
C GLY A 689 1.95 13.94 -25.29
N HIS A 690 1.19 12.93 -25.70
CA HIS A 690 -0.24 12.81 -25.40
C HIS A 690 -0.56 11.81 -24.29
N VAL A 691 0.43 11.08 -23.75
CA VAL A 691 0.22 10.04 -22.74
C VAL A 691 -0.53 10.58 -21.53
N GLU A 692 -0.09 11.70 -20.99
CA GLU A 692 -0.73 12.36 -19.84
C GLU A 692 -2.20 12.65 -20.09
N THR A 693 -2.51 13.27 -21.24
CA THR A 693 -3.88 13.62 -21.61
C THR A 693 -4.76 12.39 -21.83
N ILE A 694 -4.24 11.33 -22.45
CA ILE A 694 -4.98 10.09 -22.70
C ILE A 694 -5.33 9.41 -21.38
N VAL A 695 -4.36 9.33 -20.46
CA VAL A 695 -4.55 8.73 -19.13
C VAL A 695 -5.54 9.54 -18.31
N GLU A 696 -5.42 10.88 -18.28
CA GLU A 696 -6.38 11.74 -17.58
C GLU A 696 -7.81 11.54 -18.09
N LEU A 697 -8.02 11.51 -19.42
CA LEU A 697 -9.33 11.25 -20.02
C LEU A 697 -9.87 9.85 -19.64
N GLY A 698 -9.01 8.85 -19.55
CA GLY A 698 -9.35 7.51 -19.08
C GLY A 698 -9.77 7.49 -17.61
N LEU A 699 -9.06 8.24 -16.77
CA LEU A 699 -9.34 8.35 -15.34
C LEU A 699 -10.69 9.00 -15.03
N LYS A 700 -11.19 9.93 -15.87
CA LYS A 700 -12.50 10.59 -15.68
C LYS A 700 -13.68 9.63 -15.51
N ARG A 701 -13.52 8.35 -15.80
CA ARG A 701 -14.55 7.31 -15.63
C ARG A 701 -14.19 6.24 -14.61
N SER A 702 -13.10 6.45 -13.87
CA SER A 702 -12.63 5.46 -12.90
C SER A 702 -13.16 5.74 -11.50
N ASP A 703 -13.53 4.67 -10.78
CA ASP A 703 -13.91 4.74 -9.37
C ASP A 703 -12.73 5.19 -8.49
N ALA A 704 -11.50 4.90 -8.91
CA ALA A 704 -10.28 5.32 -8.22
C ALA A 704 -10.17 6.85 -8.14
N LEU A 705 -10.36 7.57 -9.26
CA LEU A 705 -10.34 9.03 -9.25
C LEU A 705 -11.48 9.62 -8.41
N ALA A 706 -12.69 9.05 -8.50
CA ALA A 706 -13.83 9.51 -7.71
C ALA A 706 -13.56 9.35 -6.20
N PHE A 707 -12.94 8.26 -5.80
CA PHE A 707 -12.53 8.01 -4.41
C PHE A 707 -11.50 9.05 -3.94
N ARG A 708 -10.41 9.26 -4.72
CA ARG A 708 -9.40 10.29 -4.42
C ARG A 708 -10.02 11.68 -4.34
N LEU A 709 -10.86 12.03 -5.30
CA LEU A 709 -11.55 13.33 -5.32
C LEU A 709 -12.40 13.54 -4.08
N SER A 710 -13.06 12.50 -3.55
CA SER A 710 -13.82 12.60 -2.32
C SER A 710 -12.94 12.92 -1.10
N GLN A 711 -11.78 12.26 -1.00
CA GLN A 711 -10.80 12.49 0.08
C GLN A 711 -10.21 13.91 -0.01
N VAL A 712 -9.76 14.31 -1.19
CA VAL A 712 -9.22 15.67 -1.43
C VAL A 712 -10.27 16.72 -1.13
N SER A 713 -11.52 16.54 -1.58
CA SER A 713 -12.61 17.50 -1.34
C SER A 713 -12.95 17.65 0.13
N ALA A 714 -12.80 16.59 0.92
CA ALA A 714 -12.94 16.66 2.38
C ALA A 714 -11.83 17.52 3.00
N LYS A 715 -10.59 17.43 2.49
CA LYS A 715 -9.47 18.29 2.94
C LYS A 715 -9.64 19.76 2.55
N PHE A 716 -10.34 20.07 1.46
CA PHE A 716 -10.75 21.42 1.11
C PHE A 716 -11.99 21.92 1.87
N GLY A 717 -12.59 21.06 2.72
CA GLY A 717 -13.82 21.38 3.46
C GLY A 717 -15.05 21.53 2.56
N ALA A 718 -14.99 21.13 1.30
CA ALA A 718 -16.11 21.19 0.35
C ALA A 718 -17.14 20.09 0.62
N LEU A 719 -16.68 18.94 1.10
CA LEU A 719 -17.54 17.86 1.59
C LEU A 719 -17.43 17.78 3.10
N LYS A 720 -18.59 17.76 3.80
CA LYS A 720 -18.59 17.36 5.21
C LYS A 720 -18.22 15.88 5.26
N ARG A 721 -17.41 15.50 6.26
CA ARG A 721 -17.13 14.10 6.53
C ARG A 721 -18.41 13.30 6.41
N TRP A 722 -18.36 12.28 5.60
CA TRP A 722 -19.48 11.42 5.27
C TRP A 722 -20.05 10.77 6.53
N GLN A 723 -21.28 11.12 6.89
CA GLN A 723 -22.12 10.34 7.78
C GLN A 723 -23.30 9.82 6.94
N GLY A 724 -23.25 8.54 6.62
CA GLY A 724 -24.29 7.68 6.04
C GLY A 724 -25.45 8.29 5.25
N SER A 725 -25.87 7.64 4.18
CA SER A 725 -27.17 7.82 3.48
C SER A 725 -27.37 9.11 2.64
N GLY A 726 -26.52 9.35 1.67
CA GLY A 726 -26.75 10.42 0.68
C GLY A 726 -25.64 10.50 -0.37
N ARG A 727 -25.15 9.36 -0.88
CA ARG A 727 -24.06 9.32 -1.86
C ARG A 727 -24.42 10.06 -3.14
N LEU A 728 -23.73 11.17 -3.41
CA LEU A 728 -23.58 11.66 -4.77
C LEU A 728 -22.98 10.50 -5.58
N SER A 729 -23.58 10.13 -6.71
CA SER A 729 -22.94 9.14 -7.59
C SER A 729 -21.59 9.67 -8.02
N ASN A 730 -20.60 8.78 -8.20
CA ASN A 730 -19.25 9.11 -8.61
C ASN A 730 -19.25 10.05 -9.83
N ASP A 731 -20.10 9.80 -10.82
CA ASP A 731 -20.27 10.64 -12.01
C ASP A 731 -20.69 12.09 -11.67
N ARG A 732 -21.58 12.28 -10.68
CA ARG A 732 -22.03 13.63 -10.28
C ARG A 732 -20.95 14.37 -9.48
N LEU A 733 -20.19 13.66 -8.66
CA LEU A 733 -19.07 14.24 -7.93
C LEU A 733 -17.99 14.74 -8.91
N LEU A 734 -17.58 13.88 -9.85
CA LEU A 734 -16.61 14.21 -10.89
C LEU A 734 -17.08 15.41 -11.73
N ALA A 735 -18.30 15.38 -12.23
CA ALA A 735 -18.85 16.46 -13.05
C ALA A 735 -19.02 17.79 -12.28
N ALA A 736 -19.27 17.76 -10.97
CA ALA A 736 -19.46 18.98 -10.17
C ALA A 736 -18.12 19.66 -9.83
N LEU A 737 -17.01 18.92 -9.82
CA LEU A 737 -15.70 19.39 -9.37
C LEU A 737 -14.63 19.43 -10.48
N GLU A 738 -14.96 19.10 -11.74
CA GLU A 738 -14.01 18.96 -12.86
C GLU A 738 -13.11 20.20 -13.05
N ASP A 739 -13.65 21.41 -12.87
CA ASP A 739 -12.91 22.67 -13.05
C ASP A 739 -12.37 23.26 -11.73
N THR A 740 -12.14 22.43 -10.72
CA THR A 740 -11.69 22.90 -9.39
C THR A 740 -10.27 22.46 -9.07
N PRO A 741 -9.57 23.15 -8.15
CA PRO A 741 -8.28 22.70 -7.64
C PRO A 741 -8.33 21.33 -6.97
N MET A 742 -9.51 20.92 -6.48
CA MET A 742 -9.72 19.58 -5.89
C MET A 742 -9.60 18.48 -6.93
N TYR A 743 -10.16 18.68 -8.13
CA TYR A 743 -10.03 17.74 -9.23
C TYR A 743 -8.59 17.65 -9.71
N ALA A 744 -7.92 18.80 -9.92
CA ALA A 744 -6.51 18.86 -10.33
C ALA A 744 -5.61 18.13 -9.32
N GLU A 745 -5.88 18.30 -8.01
CA GLU A 745 -5.16 17.59 -6.95
C GLU A 745 -5.42 16.08 -6.99
N ALA A 746 -6.66 15.64 -7.13
CA ALA A 746 -7.01 14.23 -7.17
C ALA A 746 -6.35 13.51 -8.37
N VAL A 747 -6.33 14.15 -9.55
CA VAL A 747 -5.62 13.64 -10.73
C VAL A 747 -4.12 13.56 -10.46
N ARG A 748 -3.51 14.63 -9.92
CA ARG A 748 -2.08 14.64 -9.61
C ARG A 748 -1.67 13.57 -8.60
N GLU A 749 -2.51 13.32 -7.59
CA GLU A 749 -2.25 12.27 -6.60
C GLU A 749 -2.24 10.87 -7.25
N VAL A 750 -3.20 10.57 -8.16
CA VAL A 750 -3.18 9.31 -8.93
C VAL A 750 -1.92 9.22 -9.80
N PHE A 751 -1.52 10.31 -10.44
CA PHE A 751 -0.31 10.33 -11.26
C PHE A 751 0.96 10.11 -10.44
N HIS A 752 1.02 10.67 -9.24
CA HIS A 752 2.19 10.53 -8.37
C HIS A 752 2.29 9.14 -7.72
N GLU A 753 1.17 8.58 -7.26
CA GLU A 753 1.17 7.34 -6.49
C GLU A 753 1.13 6.08 -7.34
N ASP A 754 0.41 6.12 -8.48
CA ASP A 754 0.07 4.92 -9.24
C ASP A 754 0.70 4.88 -10.66
N LEU A 755 1.24 6.00 -11.17
CA LEU A 755 1.62 6.13 -12.58
C LEU A 755 3.04 6.69 -12.76
N ASP A 756 3.69 6.28 -13.85
CA ASP A 756 4.95 6.85 -14.34
C ASP A 756 4.80 7.29 -15.81
N VAL A 757 4.25 8.49 -16.00
CA VAL A 757 3.98 9.06 -17.32
C VAL A 757 5.27 9.35 -18.09
N GLU A 758 6.30 9.81 -17.40
CA GLU A 758 7.58 10.14 -18.01
C GLU A 758 8.23 8.88 -18.61
N GLN A 759 8.29 7.80 -17.84
CA GLN A 759 8.87 6.55 -18.29
C GLN A 759 8.02 5.89 -19.39
N ALA A 760 6.69 5.88 -19.26
CA ALA A 760 5.80 5.38 -20.31
C ALA A 760 5.96 6.16 -21.63
N SER A 761 6.14 7.49 -21.54
CA SER A 761 6.42 8.33 -22.72
C SER A 761 7.76 7.99 -23.37
N ARG A 762 8.83 7.80 -22.58
CA ARG A 762 10.15 7.36 -23.09
C ARG A 762 10.08 6.00 -23.77
N VAL A 763 9.29 5.07 -23.22
CA VAL A 763 9.07 3.74 -23.81
C VAL A 763 8.41 3.84 -25.18
N LEU A 764 7.35 4.65 -25.32
CA LEU A 764 6.71 4.86 -26.62
C LEU A 764 7.63 5.57 -27.62
N GLU A 765 8.48 6.49 -27.15
CA GLU A 765 9.50 7.12 -27.98
C GLU A 765 10.53 6.10 -28.48
N ALA A 766 11.05 5.25 -27.60
CA ALA A 766 12.01 4.18 -27.94
C ALA A 766 11.42 3.17 -28.93
N ILE A 767 10.13 2.81 -28.81
CA ILE A 767 9.43 1.96 -29.77
C ILE A 767 9.36 2.65 -31.15
N ARG A 768 9.03 3.93 -31.20
CA ARG A 768 8.93 4.70 -32.47
C ARG A 768 10.28 4.90 -33.14
N GLU A 769 11.34 5.06 -32.38
CA GLU A 769 12.72 5.22 -32.91
C GLU A 769 13.34 3.87 -33.29
N GLY A 770 12.77 2.76 -32.82
CA GLY A 770 13.25 1.40 -33.09
C GLY A 770 14.35 0.95 -32.12
N ASP A 771 14.54 1.67 -31.02
CA ASP A 771 15.48 1.32 -29.94
C ASP A 771 14.92 0.23 -29.04
N LEU A 772 13.57 0.10 -28.99
CA LEU A 772 12.86 -0.97 -28.28
C LEU A 772 12.05 -1.78 -29.31
N GLU A 773 12.43 -3.06 -29.48
CA GLU A 773 11.77 -3.96 -30.42
C GLU A 773 10.38 -4.38 -29.92
N VAL A 774 9.37 -4.43 -30.81
CA VAL A 774 8.06 -5.03 -30.50
C VAL A 774 7.86 -6.29 -31.34
N ALA A 775 7.96 -7.44 -30.68
CA ALA A 775 7.75 -8.76 -31.27
C ALA A 775 6.34 -9.29 -30.97
N THR A 776 5.87 -10.24 -31.78
CA THR A 776 4.55 -10.87 -31.61
C THR A 776 4.61 -12.38 -31.69
N THR A 777 3.74 -13.04 -30.93
CA THR A 777 3.55 -14.50 -31.07
C THR A 777 2.06 -14.87 -30.92
N ARG A 778 1.72 -16.09 -31.36
CA ARG A 778 0.36 -16.64 -31.22
C ARG A 778 0.31 -17.61 -30.05
N GLY A 779 -0.72 -17.45 -29.23
CA GLY A 779 -0.87 -18.21 -27.98
C GLY A 779 0.00 -17.61 -26.88
N HIS A 780 -0.16 -18.08 -25.63
CA HIS A 780 0.69 -17.64 -24.52
C HIS A 780 1.94 -18.50 -24.42
N SER A 781 3.09 -17.86 -24.46
CA SER A 781 4.40 -18.48 -24.19
C SER A 781 4.53 -18.92 -22.72
N PRO A 782 5.52 -19.75 -22.39
CA PRO A 782 5.80 -20.12 -21.00
C PRO A 782 6.02 -18.93 -20.08
N VAL A 783 6.68 -17.86 -20.53
CA VAL A 783 6.90 -16.64 -19.76
C VAL A 783 5.61 -15.81 -19.66
N GLY A 784 4.84 -15.68 -20.74
CA GLY A 784 3.58 -14.92 -20.74
C GLY A 784 2.48 -15.51 -19.84
N ARG A 785 2.58 -16.78 -19.48
CA ARG A 785 1.65 -17.45 -18.53
C ARG A 785 1.95 -17.17 -17.08
N GLY A 786 3.16 -16.67 -16.74
CA GLY A 786 3.67 -16.59 -15.38
C GLY A 786 2.91 -15.66 -14.42
N GLY A 787 2.14 -14.67 -14.93
CA GLY A 787 1.45 -13.67 -14.09
C GLY A 787 0.14 -14.13 -13.46
N ARG A 788 -0.51 -15.15 -14.00
CA ARG A 788 -1.91 -15.54 -13.65
C ARG A 788 -2.10 -16.18 -12.28
N SER A 789 -1.03 -16.57 -11.59
CA SER A 789 -1.10 -17.27 -10.28
C SER A 789 -0.62 -16.41 -9.11
N ALA A 790 -0.34 -15.13 -9.32
CA ALA A 790 0.21 -14.26 -8.28
C ALA A 790 -0.79 -14.00 -7.14
N GLY A 791 -0.57 -14.58 -5.98
CA GLY A 791 -1.27 -14.26 -4.73
C GLY A 791 -2.31 -15.27 -4.26
N LYS A 792 -2.61 -16.34 -5.01
CA LYS A 792 -3.57 -17.38 -4.57
C LYS A 792 -2.92 -18.56 -3.82
N GLU A 793 -1.65 -18.84 -4.04
CA GLU A 793 -1.00 -20.09 -3.59
C GLU A 793 -0.79 -20.20 -2.08
N LEU A 794 -0.65 -19.07 -1.36
CA LEU A 794 -0.56 -19.11 0.11
C LEU A 794 -1.90 -19.25 0.81
N LEU A 795 -3.00 -18.96 0.12
CA LEU A 795 -4.30 -18.73 0.73
C LEU A 795 -5.28 -19.86 0.55
N ALA A 796 -5.13 -20.66 -0.49
CA ALA A 796 -5.97 -21.83 -0.70
C ALA A 796 -5.19 -22.89 -1.50
N PRO A 797 -5.22 -24.19 -1.10
CA PRO A 797 -4.92 -25.27 -2.02
C PRO A 797 -5.85 -25.14 -3.23
N GLU A 798 -5.42 -25.61 -4.43
CA GLU A 798 -6.32 -25.68 -5.62
C GLU A 798 -7.65 -26.39 -5.31
N ASN A 799 -7.64 -27.30 -4.33
CA ASN A 799 -8.81 -27.96 -3.77
C ASN A 799 -9.74 -27.06 -2.93
N ALA A 800 -9.31 -25.90 -2.46
CA ALA A 800 -10.19 -25.00 -1.70
C ALA A 800 -11.14 -24.20 -2.61
N ASP A 801 -10.71 -23.86 -3.84
CA ASP A 801 -11.63 -23.35 -4.86
C ASP A 801 -12.71 -24.38 -5.20
N ALA A 802 -12.34 -25.67 -5.30
CA ALA A 802 -13.29 -26.75 -5.50
C ALA A 802 -14.22 -26.95 -4.28
N SER A 803 -13.70 -26.77 -3.04
CA SER A 803 -14.52 -26.88 -1.83
C SER A 803 -15.45 -25.68 -1.61
N VAL A 804 -15.00 -24.48 -1.92
CA VAL A 804 -15.83 -23.25 -1.91
C VAL A 804 -16.93 -23.35 -2.99
N ILE A 805 -16.57 -23.77 -4.20
CA ILE A 805 -17.51 -23.96 -5.29
C ILE A 805 -18.52 -25.07 -4.94
N GLU A 806 -18.08 -26.18 -4.35
CA GLU A 806 -18.98 -27.24 -3.90
C GLU A 806 -19.89 -26.77 -2.75
N THR A 807 -19.37 -25.98 -1.82
CA THR A 807 -20.17 -25.34 -0.76
C THR A 807 -21.20 -24.38 -1.33
N VAL A 808 -20.83 -23.54 -2.29
CA VAL A 808 -21.76 -22.64 -3.00
C VAL A 808 -22.79 -23.45 -3.79
N ARG A 809 -22.37 -24.50 -4.48
CA ARG A 809 -23.21 -25.44 -5.22
C ARG A 809 -24.22 -26.12 -4.29
N GLU A 810 -23.76 -26.66 -3.15
CA GLU A 810 -24.64 -27.30 -2.16
C GLU A 810 -25.59 -26.31 -1.50
N ARG A 811 -25.13 -25.10 -1.14
CA ARG A 811 -25.95 -24.04 -0.62
C ARG A 811 -27.08 -23.70 -1.58
N ILE A 812 -26.76 -23.33 -2.82
CA ILE A 812 -27.75 -22.95 -3.83
C ILE A 812 -28.73 -24.10 -4.12
N ARG A 813 -28.26 -25.35 -4.18
CA ARG A 813 -29.12 -26.52 -4.34
C ARG A 813 -30.07 -26.72 -3.16
N ASN A 814 -29.68 -26.31 -1.95
CA ASN A 814 -30.52 -26.40 -0.75
C ASN A 814 -31.42 -25.18 -0.54
N ASP A 815 -31.11 -24.04 -1.18
CA ASP A 815 -31.91 -22.84 -1.11
C ASP A 815 -33.33 -23.07 -1.64
N ARG A 816 -34.28 -22.26 -1.11
CA ARG A 816 -35.69 -22.35 -1.55
C ARG A 816 -35.95 -21.30 -2.61
N VAL A 817 -36.80 -21.66 -3.57
CA VAL A 817 -37.31 -20.76 -4.61
C VAL A 817 -38.83 -20.87 -4.69
N ILE A 818 -39.48 -19.77 -5.05
CA ILE A 818 -40.89 -19.79 -5.44
C ILE A 818 -40.96 -20.01 -6.95
N LEU A 819 -41.57 -21.12 -7.38
CA LEU A 819 -41.92 -21.36 -8.77
C LEU A 819 -43.35 -20.90 -8.99
N LEU A 820 -43.56 -19.96 -9.90
CA LEU A 820 -44.86 -19.38 -10.22
C LEU A 820 -45.16 -19.57 -11.70
N CYS A 821 -46.32 -20.16 -12.03
CA CYS A 821 -46.78 -20.22 -13.42
C CYS A 821 -47.30 -18.85 -13.88
N THR A 822 -46.61 -18.21 -14.81
CA THR A 822 -47.02 -16.90 -15.35
C THR A 822 -48.11 -17.02 -16.41
N HIS A 823 -48.44 -18.26 -16.85
CA HIS A 823 -49.51 -18.53 -17.82
C HIS A 823 -50.88 -18.66 -17.15
N CYS A 824 -51.09 -19.63 -16.26
CA CYS A 824 -52.37 -19.76 -15.55
C CYS A 824 -52.47 -18.85 -14.31
N LYS A 825 -51.37 -18.36 -13.78
CA LYS A 825 -51.23 -17.49 -12.58
C LYS A 825 -51.73 -18.13 -11.26
N GLU A 826 -52.27 -19.32 -11.31
CA GLU A 826 -52.87 -20.02 -10.17
C GLU A 826 -51.88 -20.89 -9.41
N TRP A 827 -50.97 -21.57 -10.14
CA TRP A 827 -50.05 -22.48 -9.55
C TRP A 827 -48.76 -21.78 -9.08
N GLN A 828 -48.43 -22.02 -7.84
CA GLN A 828 -47.12 -21.70 -7.24
C GLN A 828 -46.64 -22.84 -6.37
N SER A 829 -45.32 -22.95 -6.20
CA SER A 829 -44.69 -23.94 -5.33
C SER A 829 -43.40 -23.39 -4.71
N LYS A 830 -43.31 -23.40 -3.38
CA LYS A 830 -42.06 -23.07 -2.66
C LYS A 830 -41.25 -24.34 -2.43
N THR A 831 -40.17 -24.53 -3.17
CA THR A 831 -39.41 -25.78 -3.18
C THR A 831 -37.91 -25.52 -3.12
N LYS A 832 -37.11 -26.53 -2.74
CA LYS A 832 -35.66 -26.47 -2.83
C LYS A 832 -35.22 -26.63 -4.29
N VAL A 833 -34.17 -25.88 -4.70
CA VAL A 833 -33.59 -25.89 -6.06
C VAL A 833 -33.24 -27.31 -6.51
N ARG A 834 -32.68 -28.15 -5.62
CA ARG A 834 -32.35 -29.56 -5.95
C ARG A 834 -33.54 -30.41 -6.38
N ARG A 835 -34.77 -30.05 -5.97
CA ARG A 835 -36.00 -30.76 -6.30
C ARG A 835 -36.68 -30.26 -7.58
N VAL A 836 -36.19 -29.17 -8.17
CA VAL A 836 -36.67 -28.62 -9.43
C VAL A 836 -36.25 -29.57 -10.57
N ARG A 837 -37.19 -29.88 -11.46
CA ARG A 837 -36.93 -30.69 -12.66
C ARG A 837 -36.04 -29.92 -13.63
N GLU A 838 -35.31 -30.65 -14.50
CA GLU A 838 -34.46 -30.00 -15.51
C GLU A 838 -35.21 -29.04 -16.39
N GLN A 839 -36.43 -29.38 -16.76
CA GLN A 839 -37.38 -28.46 -17.40
C GLN A 839 -38.64 -28.36 -16.51
N PRO A 840 -38.84 -27.24 -15.79
CA PRO A 840 -40.00 -27.06 -14.95
C PRO A 840 -41.28 -26.86 -15.77
N GLU A 841 -42.39 -27.54 -15.40
CA GLU A 841 -43.70 -27.43 -16.01
C GLU A 841 -44.79 -27.23 -14.95
N CYS A 842 -45.78 -26.47 -15.29
CA CYS A 842 -46.95 -26.27 -14.44
C CYS A 842 -47.80 -27.53 -14.36
N PRO A 843 -48.06 -28.11 -13.18
CA PRO A 843 -48.89 -29.29 -13.08
C PRO A 843 -50.40 -29.01 -13.38
N ASN A 844 -50.81 -27.74 -13.31
CA ASN A 844 -52.22 -27.37 -13.57
C ASN A 844 -52.51 -27.17 -15.06
N CYS A 845 -51.60 -26.59 -15.82
CA CYS A 845 -51.87 -26.20 -17.20
C CYS A 845 -50.82 -26.70 -18.22
N GLY A 846 -49.77 -27.41 -17.78
CA GLY A 846 -48.70 -27.94 -18.66
C GLY A 846 -47.79 -26.88 -19.24
N SER A 847 -47.91 -25.61 -18.85
CA SER A 847 -47.06 -24.52 -19.37
C SER A 847 -45.64 -24.57 -18.79
N THR A 848 -44.63 -24.32 -19.64
CA THR A 848 -43.23 -24.16 -19.27
C THR A 848 -42.86 -22.72 -18.85
N ARG A 849 -43.85 -21.79 -18.88
CA ARG A 849 -43.65 -20.40 -18.43
C ARG A 849 -43.69 -20.31 -16.92
N ILE A 850 -42.61 -20.79 -16.28
CA ILE A 850 -42.43 -20.83 -14.84
C ILE A 850 -41.43 -19.77 -14.43
N ALA A 851 -41.84 -18.76 -13.64
CA ALA A 851 -40.93 -17.83 -13.02
C ALA A 851 -40.28 -18.47 -11.78
N ALA A 852 -38.97 -18.31 -11.63
CA ALA A 852 -38.25 -18.59 -10.40
C ALA A 852 -38.01 -17.26 -9.65
N LEU A 853 -38.58 -17.15 -8.45
CA LEU A 853 -38.56 -15.97 -7.63
C LEU A 853 -37.88 -16.29 -6.28
N ASN A 854 -37.34 -15.26 -5.64
CA ASN A 854 -36.79 -15.39 -4.31
C ASN A 854 -37.85 -15.84 -3.30
N PRO A 855 -37.51 -16.67 -2.31
CA PRO A 855 -38.50 -17.18 -1.33
C PRO A 855 -39.20 -16.08 -0.50
N TRP A 856 -38.70 -14.86 -0.55
CA TRP A 856 -39.24 -13.70 0.15
C TRP A 856 -40.11 -12.79 -0.76
N ASP A 857 -40.08 -12.99 -2.10
CA ASP A 857 -40.77 -12.16 -3.09
C ASP A 857 -42.29 -12.52 -3.21
N GLU A 858 -42.99 -12.61 -2.10
CA GLU A 858 -44.44 -12.87 -2.11
C GLU A 858 -45.23 -11.72 -2.75
N GLU A 859 -44.70 -10.50 -2.71
CA GLU A 859 -45.24 -9.31 -3.38
C GLU A 859 -45.25 -9.46 -4.90
N ALA A 860 -44.15 -10.03 -5.46
CA ALA A 860 -44.11 -10.31 -6.90
C ALA A 860 -45.15 -11.35 -7.33
N VAL A 861 -45.43 -12.34 -6.47
CA VAL A 861 -46.52 -13.30 -6.72
C VAL A 861 -47.89 -12.62 -6.70
N ALA A 862 -48.13 -11.74 -5.73
CA ALA A 862 -49.35 -10.96 -5.63
C ALA A 862 -49.50 -10.01 -6.83
N ALA A 863 -48.44 -9.34 -7.23
CA ALA A 863 -48.39 -8.43 -8.38
C ALA A 863 -48.75 -9.16 -9.71
N VAL A 864 -48.22 -10.38 -9.93
CA VAL A 864 -48.55 -11.17 -11.14
C VAL A 864 -50.02 -11.54 -11.18
N ARG A 865 -50.68 -11.74 -10.04
CA ARG A 865 -52.10 -12.12 -9.91
C ARG A 865 -53.07 -10.95 -9.93
N ALA A 866 -52.60 -9.74 -9.62
CA ALA A 866 -53.46 -8.54 -9.59
C ALA A 866 -54.06 -8.24 -10.97
N GLU A 867 -55.35 -7.88 -10.99
CA GLU A 867 -56.10 -7.50 -12.22
C GLU A 867 -55.83 -6.04 -12.58
N GLU A 868 -55.77 -5.13 -11.59
CA GLU A 868 -55.34 -3.76 -11.73
C GLU A 868 -54.00 -3.63 -11.03
N LYS A 869 -53.02 -2.98 -11.66
CA LYS A 869 -51.66 -2.88 -11.17
C LYS A 869 -51.23 -1.42 -11.06
N ASP A 870 -50.60 -1.10 -9.96
CA ASP A 870 -49.83 0.12 -9.84
C ASP A 870 -48.46 -0.01 -10.55
N GLU A 871 -47.72 1.08 -10.62
CA GLU A 871 -46.41 1.14 -11.34
C GLU A 871 -45.40 0.17 -10.77
N GLU A 872 -45.40 -0.06 -9.46
CA GLU A 872 -44.49 -0.99 -8.79
C GLU A 872 -44.90 -2.45 -9.06
N GLN A 873 -46.15 -2.75 -9.03
CA GLN A 873 -46.68 -4.07 -9.37
C GLN A 873 -46.50 -4.40 -10.86
N GLU A 874 -46.54 -3.41 -11.76
CA GLU A 874 -46.15 -3.60 -13.15
C GLU A 874 -44.69 -4.00 -13.28
N ARG A 875 -43.80 -3.31 -12.60
CA ARG A 875 -42.35 -3.61 -12.57
C ARG A 875 -42.06 -5.01 -12.03
N LEU A 876 -42.67 -5.39 -10.91
CA LEU A 876 -42.54 -6.74 -10.32
C LEU A 876 -43.08 -7.81 -11.27
N THR A 877 -44.20 -7.54 -11.94
CA THR A 877 -44.75 -8.45 -12.93
C THR A 877 -43.83 -8.64 -14.13
N GLU A 878 -43.27 -7.56 -14.68
CA GLU A 878 -42.28 -7.62 -15.77
C GLU A 878 -41.04 -8.43 -15.37
N ARG A 879 -40.51 -8.23 -14.16
CA ARG A 879 -39.42 -9.02 -13.61
C ARG A 879 -39.74 -10.50 -13.54
N ALA A 880 -40.94 -10.87 -13.10
CA ALA A 880 -41.38 -12.25 -13.05
C ALA A 880 -41.52 -12.88 -14.46
N TYR A 881 -42.02 -12.12 -15.46
CA TYR A 881 -42.09 -12.59 -16.84
C TYR A 881 -40.70 -12.77 -17.48
N ARG A 882 -39.73 -11.90 -17.18
CA ARG A 882 -38.32 -12.06 -17.62
C ARG A 882 -37.71 -13.33 -17.01
N SER A 883 -37.94 -13.57 -15.71
CA SER A 883 -37.56 -14.80 -15.05
C SER A 883 -38.15 -16.04 -15.72
N ALA A 884 -39.47 -16.01 -16.01
CA ALA A 884 -40.12 -17.13 -16.68
C ALA A 884 -39.57 -17.40 -18.09
N SER A 885 -39.20 -16.36 -18.83
CA SER A 885 -38.55 -16.51 -20.14
C SER A 885 -37.21 -17.21 -20.06
N LEU A 886 -36.39 -16.86 -19.05
CA LEU A 886 -35.09 -17.51 -18.81
C LEU A 886 -35.25 -18.97 -18.40
N VAL A 887 -36.19 -19.28 -17.51
CA VAL A 887 -36.46 -20.67 -17.11
C VAL A 887 -37.00 -21.48 -18.29
N GLN A 888 -37.83 -20.91 -19.13
CA GLN A 888 -38.32 -21.57 -20.33
C GLN A 888 -37.20 -21.92 -21.31
N SER A 889 -36.19 -21.04 -21.45
CA SER A 889 -35.07 -21.22 -22.39
C SER A 889 -33.92 -22.10 -21.81
N HIS A 890 -33.67 -22.05 -20.51
CA HIS A 890 -32.51 -22.65 -19.89
C HIS A 890 -32.82 -23.61 -18.73
N GLY A 891 -34.10 -23.88 -18.46
CA GLY A 891 -34.55 -24.85 -17.48
C GLY A 891 -34.01 -24.59 -16.06
N LYS A 892 -33.58 -25.67 -15.41
CA LYS A 892 -33.07 -25.65 -14.05
C LYS A 892 -31.80 -24.78 -13.88
N LYS A 893 -30.99 -24.66 -14.93
CA LYS A 893 -29.80 -23.78 -14.90
C LYS A 893 -30.17 -22.31 -14.61
N ALA A 894 -31.27 -21.84 -15.18
CA ALA A 894 -31.81 -20.52 -14.88
C ALA A 894 -32.34 -20.41 -13.44
N VAL A 895 -32.96 -21.46 -12.92
CA VAL A 895 -33.44 -21.51 -11.53
C VAL A 895 -32.23 -21.44 -10.55
N ILE A 896 -31.16 -22.16 -10.85
CA ILE A 896 -29.92 -22.14 -10.04
C ILE A 896 -29.34 -20.73 -10.01
N ALA A 897 -29.18 -20.07 -11.16
CA ALA A 897 -28.60 -18.71 -11.21
C ALA A 897 -29.46 -17.70 -10.47
N MET A 898 -30.80 -17.80 -10.57
CA MET A 898 -31.73 -16.88 -9.90
C MET A 898 -32.02 -17.21 -8.43
N ALA A 899 -31.61 -18.38 -7.94
CA ALA A 899 -31.63 -18.72 -6.52
C ALA A 899 -30.45 -18.08 -5.77
N ALA A 900 -29.42 -17.67 -6.50
CA ALA A 900 -28.25 -16.99 -5.94
C ALA A 900 -28.61 -15.60 -5.39
N ARG A 901 -27.93 -15.16 -4.34
CA ARG A 901 -28.21 -13.92 -3.63
C ARG A 901 -27.96 -12.70 -4.54
N GLY A 902 -28.96 -11.81 -4.67
CA GLY A 902 -28.84 -10.60 -5.48
C GLY A 902 -28.78 -10.80 -6.99
N VAL A 903 -28.97 -12.03 -7.49
CA VAL A 903 -28.95 -12.31 -8.92
C VAL A 903 -30.37 -12.17 -9.50
N GLY A 904 -30.62 -11.02 -10.10
CA GLY A 904 -31.85 -10.78 -10.84
C GLY A 904 -31.84 -11.39 -12.26
N PRO A 905 -33.00 -11.38 -12.98
CA PRO A 905 -33.09 -11.99 -14.32
C PRO A 905 -32.07 -11.45 -15.34
N HIS A 906 -31.67 -10.20 -15.24
CA HIS A 906 -30.67 -9.59 -16.13
C HIS A 906 -29.27 -10.20 -15.93
N ASN A 907 -28.80 -10.25 -14.69
CA ASN A 907 -27.53 -10.83 -14.34
C ASN A 907 -27.50 -12.34 -14.54
N ALA A 908 -28.60 -13.03 -14.20
CA ALA A 908 -28.75 -14.45 -14.49
C ALA A 908 -28.60 -14.76 -16.00
N ALA A 909 -29.17 -13.91 -16.88
CA ALA A 909 -29.01 -14.06 -18.34
C ALA A 909 -27.53 -13.91 -18.76
N ARG A 910 -26.78 -12.94 -18.20
CA ARG A 910 -25.33 -12.75 -18.46
C ARG A 910 -24.53 -13.97 -18.02
N ILE A 911 -24.81 -14.47 -16.81
CA ILE A 911 -24.13 -15.64 -16.27
C ILE A 911 -24.42 -16.88 -17.13
N ILE A 912 -25.65 -17.13 -17.53
CA ILE A 912 -26.06 -18.33 -18.26
C ILE A 912 -25.51 -18.37 -19.69
N ASN A 913 -25.46 -17.22 -20.37
CA ASN A 913 -25.06 -17.11 -21.76
C ASN A 913 -23.54 -17.08 -21.99
N LYS A 914 -22.74 -17.06 -20.93
CA LYS A 914 -21.29 -17.12 -21.01
C LYS A 914 -20.85 -18.52 -21.41
N LEU A 915 -20.03 -18.65 -22.48
CA LEU A 915 -19.45 -19.92 -22.90
C LEU A 915 -18.42 -20.39 -21.86
N ARG A 916 -18.53 -21.65 -21.46
CA ARG A 916 -17.66 -22.29 -20.47
C ARG A 916 -17.35 -23.73 -20.83
N GLU A 917 -16.22 -24.19 -20.43
CA GLU A 917 -15.79 -25.59 -20.61
C GLU A 917 -16.15 -26.45 -19.39
N ASP A 918 -16.25 -25.85 -18.18
CA ASP A 918 -16.52 -26.53 -16.91
C ASP A 918 -17.80 -26.01 -16.23
N GLU A 919 -18.50 -26.90 -15.51
CA GLU A 919 -19.66 -26.55 -14.67
C GLU A 919 -19.25 -25.72 -13.44
N ASP A 920 -18.03 -25.89 -12.94
CA ASP A 920 -17.52 -25.15 -11.81
C ASP A 920 -17.37 -23.66 -12.13
N ASP A 921 -16.99 -23.30 -13.33
CA ASP A 921 -16.95 -21.92 -13.80
C ASP A 921 -18.32 -21.22 -13.76
N PHE A 922 -19.41 -21.98 -13.91
CA PHE A 922 -20.74 -21.44 -13.75
C PHE A 922 -21.00 -21.01 -12.31
N TYR A 923 -20.59 -21.79 -11.34
CA TYR A 923 -20.72 -21.43 -9.93
C TYR A 923 -19.72 -20.36 -9.50
N ARG A 924 -18.52 -20.28 -10.10
CA ARG A 924 -17.58 -19.16 -9.92
C ARG A 924 -18.18 -17.82 -10.39
N ASP A 925 -18.82 -17.82 -11.54
CA ASP A 925 -19.49 -16.61 -12.05
C ASP A 925 -20.70 -16.21 -11.20
N ILE A 926 -21.44 -17.18 -10.66
CA ILE A 926 -22.51 -16.91 -9.69
C ILE A 926 -21.92 -16.28 -8.43
N LEU A 927 -20.88 -16.85 -7.86
CA LEU A 927 -20.21 -16.35 -6.66
C LEU A 927 -19.67 -14.93 -6.87
N ARG A 928 -19.07 -14.66 -8.05
CA ARG A 928 -18.64 -13.31 -8.41
C ARG A 928 -19.79 -12.31 -8.43
N GLN A 929 -20.94 -12.69 -8.96
CA GLN A 929 -22.12 -11.82 -9.01
C GLN A 929 -22.76 -11.64 -7.63
N GLU A 930 -22.74 -12.65 -6.76
CA GLU A 930 -23.18 -12.53 -5.38
C GLU A 930 -22.28 -11.57 -4.60
N ARG A 931 -20.95 -11.64 -4.81
CA ARG A 931 -19.97 -10.71 -4.25
C ARG A 931 -20.17 -9.28 -4.76
N GLU A 932 -20.46 -9.11 -6.04
CA GLU A 932 -20.80 -7.81 -6.63
C GLU A 932 -22.11 -7.24 -6.06
N TYR A 933 -23.12 -8.08 -5.85
CA TYR A 933 -24.37 -7.67 -5.21
C TYR A 933 -24.16 -7.28 -3.75
N ALA A 934 -23.40 -8.04 -2.99
CA ALA A 934 -23.05 -7.68 -1.61
C ALA A 934 -22.33 -6.34 -1.52
N ARG A 935 -21.48 -6.02 -2.52
CA ARG A 935 -20.81 -4.70 -2.63
C ARG A 935 -21.78 -3.57 -2.93
N THR A 936 -22.87 -3.85 -3.62
CA THR A 936 -23.80 -2.83 -4.12
C THR A 936 -25.13 -2.82 -3.37
N GLN A 937 -25.35 -3.73 -2.43
CA GLN A 937 -26.63 -3.86 -1.72
C GLN A 937 -27.00 -2.58 -0.95
N SER A 938 -26.01 -1.94 -0.32
CA SER A 938 -26.19 -0.66 0.37
C SER A 938 -26.56 0.51 -0.55
N PHE A 939 -26.57 0.31 -1.88
CA PHE A 939 -27.02 1.30 -2.86
C PHE A 939 -28.49 1.14 -3.24
N TRP A 940 -29.14 0.01 -2.89
CA TRP A 940 -30.51 -0.33 -3.35
C TRP A 940 -31.55 -0.37 -2.24
N ASP A 941 -31.09 -0.40 -0.96
CA ASP A 941 -31.91 -0.22 0.24
C ASP A 941 -31.87 1.25 0.71
#